data_88e482b699f6eb2f8cbdada8cebfd9ad
#
_entry.id   88e482b699f6eb2f8cbdada8cebfd9ad
#
_cell.length_a   1.000
_cell.length_b   1.000
_cell.length_c   1.000
_cell.angle_alpha   90.00
_cell.angle_beta   90.00
_cell.angle_gamma   90.00
#
_symmetry.space_group_name_H-M   'P 1'
#
loop_
_entity.id
_entity.type
_entity.pdbx_description
1 polymer ?
#
loop_
_entity_poly.entity_id
_entity_poly.type
_entity_poly.pdbx_seq_one_letter_code
_entity_poly.pdbx_strand_id
1 'polypeptide(L)'
;MHSNGAAIASRPPVSLTSLVGREREIRDLESLLGAQRLVTLTGVGGSGKTRLAAELALRMDWRRAESVAWVELAPCAEPAAVAQKAAAALSIRATHAVEIIDSLAEALRERELLLVIDDCEHLIAACAELARTLLTRCPKLRILATSREPLGVAGEHVWPVPPIAPNEAVQLFAERAAAGDPSFALNEPVVAEICRRLDGIPLAIELAAARVRVLTPEQIVEKREDRFAILTGGSRTAIARHRTLRAAIDWSFALLSAEEQNLLARLSVFPCGFSLESAEAVCNADLDLLTGLVDKSLVVTSNRRGAIRYSLLETIRTYANERVTDADALRRRHALAFLKVAAEAAADLLGAEPAGFDRLDADYDNVRAALTWSIEHEPDAIALPLAAAFRWYWYYRILWSEGLRWLTRVLERASKNVSAERAGVLAGSGSFALYGGDVPAARRALEEAESMWRALGDRRELALTLSSLAQVLVNANELDAAAARADESVALARASGTDYHVAYCLTNAAAFVAHKRGDSDAADRALEEAEAIWSPNKHPLGLPFVLTARGLIALRRGDHPAAARFARAALAETRPMRDYWFSARALRILAFTSTADLPRAARLVSAADAMLRTIGARLLMHEKNEHETLLATLRASMPAEELEAALTEGSSLGFDAACELALSTEQASVIEQLHVADLGPLQITLGGKPLASEGRASQRARELLVFLVAHPPGPTKEKVGVAFWPDASTEQVKNSFHVTLHRLRKLLGGSETVVADGARYVVAIPHVADSVRFESAMTAALQRNDAAALEAALALYDGDFLQGEDAGEWCLPIRARLRQLHLRGLFALGQAHESRGRFIDAAETYSRVIARDPFHEPAARQLMICRARLGARSESLLVYRELEQRLRDDLQAAPEPETATLYKRLRQNDAL
;
A
#
# COMPACT_ATOMS: atom_id res chain seq x y z
N MET A 1 19.16 -9.04 -12.44
CA MET A 1 19.53 -8.82 -11.02
C MET A 1 19.06 -7.42 -10.63
N HIS A 2 17.82 -7.27 -10.24
CA HIS A 2 17.25 -6.03 -9.71
C HIS A 2 16.80 -6.35 -8.29
N SER A 3 17.45 -5.75 -7.32
CA SER A 3 17.10 -5.84 -5.91
C SER A 3 15.77 -5.12 -5.70
N ASN A 4 14.70 -5.87 -5.58
CA ASN A 4 13.41 -5.32 -5.14
C ASN A 4 13.45 -5.08 -3.63
N GLY A 5 13.66 -3.83 -3.22
CA GLY A 5 13.53 -3.39 -1.85
C GLY A 5 12.06 -3.21 -1.45
N ALA A 6 11.72 -3.56 -0.25
CA ALA A 6 10.40 -3.33 0.33
C ALA A 6 10.06 -1.84 0.34
N ALA A 7 8.89 -1.46 -0.16
CA ALA A 7 8.44 -0.07 -0.15
C ALA A 7 8.42 0.45 1.29
N ILE A 8 9.24 1.46 1.57
CA ILE A 8 9.33 2.08 2.88
C ILE A 8 8.04 2.87 3.12
N ALA A 9 7.37 2.62 4.24
CA ALA A 9 6.09 3.25 4.56
C ALA A 9 6.24 4.73 4.89
N SER A 10 7.41 5.16 5.34
CA SER A 10 7.67 6.54 5.73
C SER A 10 8.80 7.13 4.90
N ARG A 11 8.47 8.12 4.09
CA ARG A 11 9.41 8.89 3.26
C ARG A 11 9.83 10.16 3.99
N PRO A 12 11.00 10.73 3.66
CA PRO A 12 11.38 12.05 4.14
C PRO A 12 10.28 13.08 3.86
N PRO A 13 10.04 14.03 4.79
CA PRO A 13 9.08 15.09 4.57
C PRO A 13 9.53 15.97 3.41
N VAL A 14 8.66 16.16 2.42
CA VAL A 14 8.91 17.07 1.30
C VAL A 14 8.56 18.48 1.74
N SER A 15 9.56 19.36 1.79
CA SER A 15 9.35 20.77 2.10
C SER A 15 8.74 21.50 0.89
N LEU A 16 7.73 22.32 1.14
CA LEU A 16 7.14 23.19 0.10
C LEU A 16 7.99 24.43 -0.22
N THR A 17 9.01 24.71 0.60
CA THR A 17 9.89 25.86 0.42
C THR A 17 11.30 25.40 0.06
N SER A 18 12.02 26.22 -0.73
CA SER A 18 13.43 25.99 -1.07
C SER A 18 14.31 25.86 0.18
N LEU A 19 15.27 24.95 0.17
CA LEU A 19 16.38 24.98 1.11
C LEU A 19 17.36 26.02 0.59
N VAL A 20 17.57 27.09 1.34
CA VAL A 20 18.51 28.15 0.99
C VAL A 20 19.84 27.87 1.63
N GLY A 21 20.89 27.86 0.81
CA GLY A 21 22.24 27.51 1.24
C GLY A 21 22.39 26.02 1.58
N ARG A 22 23.44 25.71 2.33
CA ARG A 22 23.71 24.35 2.84
C ARG A 22 24.25 23.35 1.79
N GLU A 23 24.58 23.77 0.57
CA GLU A 23 25.16 22.87 -0.44
C GLU A 23 26.51 22.29 -0.02
N ARG A 24 27.28 23.04 0.77
CA ARG A 24 28.53 22.57 1.33
C ARG A 24 28.28 21.51 2.39
N GLU A 25 27.40 21.80 3.35
CA GLU A 25 27.03 20.88 4.44
C GLU A 25 26.44 19.58 3.92
N ILE A 26 25.60 19.66 2.86
CA ILE A 26 25.05 18.46 2.24
C ILE A 26 26.15 17.60 1.64
N ARG A 27 27.08 18.18 0.87
CA ARG A 27 28.20 17.42 0.30
C ARG A 27 29.13 16.81 1.38
N ASP A 28 29.40 17.57 2.43
CA ASP A 28 30.23 17.10 3.55
C ASP A 28 29.53 15.92 4.26
N LEU A 29 28.21 16.00 4.44
CA LEU A 29 27.41 14.94 5.06
C LEU A 29 27.22 13.71 4.15
N GLU A 30 27.07 13.89 2.84
CA GLU A 30 27.06 12.77 1.86
C GLU A 30 28.36 11.98 1.93
N SER A 31 29.51 12.70 1.96
CA SER A 31 30.83 12.09 2.11
C SER A 31 30.98 11.37 3.47
N LEU A 32 30.51 12.01 4.54
CA LEU A 32 30.59 11.48 5.90
C LEU A 32 29.73 10.20 6.04
N LEU A 33 28.51 10.20 5.55
CA LEU A 33 27.63 9.02 5.54
C LEU A 33 28.17 7.89 4.64
N GLY A 34 28.99 8.22 3.65
CA GLY A 34 29.75 7.23 2.90
C GLY A 34 30.80 6.49 3.75
N ALA A 35 31.41 7.19 4.71
CA ALA A 35 32.50 6.66 5.56
C ALA A 35 32.00 6.18 6.93
N GLN A 36 30.98 6.78 7.51
CA GLN A 36 30.50 6.52 8.86
C GLN A 36 29.11 5.87 8.83
N ARG A 37 28.86 4.98 9.78
CA ARG A 37 27.57 4.26 9.86
C ARG A 37 26.57 4.92 10.81
N LEU A 38 27.03 5.78 11.72
CA LEU A 38 26.19 6.57 12.62
C LEU A 38 26.65 8.02 12.58
N VAL A 39 25.79 8.89 12.11
CA VAL A 39 25.99 10.34 12.11
C VAL A 39 24.83 10.98 12.88
N THR A 40 25.16 11.83 13.85
CA THR A 40 24.16 12.58 14.62
C THR A 40 24.33 14.07 14.34
N LEU A 41 23.31 14.65 13.71
CA LEU A 41 23.23 16.09 13.50
C LEU A 41 22.83 16.75 14.82
N THR A 42 23.75 17.49 15.43
CA THR A 42 23.47 18.19 16.68
C THR A 42 23.31 19.69 16.47
N GLY A 43 22.57 20.33 17.35
CA GLY A 43 22.42 21.81 17.34
C GLY A 43 21.13 22.27 18.00
N VAL A 44 21.03 23.58 18.17
CA VAL A 44 19.87 24.22 18.80
C VAL A 44 18.58 23.97 18.02
N GLY A 45 17.45 24.06 18.71
CA GLY A 45 16.13 24.01 18.05
C GLY A 45 16.02 25.08 16.96
N GLY A 46 15.51 24.71 15.80
CA GLY A 46 15.40 25.66 14.67
C GLY A 46 16.66 25.88 13.83
N SER A 47 17.78 25.18 14.12
CA SER A 47 19.01 25.26 13.29
C SER A 47 18.86 24.60 11.92
N GLY A 48 17.74 23.90 11.67
CA GLY A 48 17.45 23.24 10.40
C GLY A 48 17.95 21.78 10.31
N LYS A 49 18.22 21.11 11.43
CA LYS A 49 18.64 19.69 11.50
C LYS A 49 17.71 18.78 10.70
N THR A 50 16.43 18.78 11.03
CA THR A 50 15.40 17.99 10.37
C THR A 50 15.35 18.27 8.87
N ARG A 51 15.42 19.56 8.47
CA ARG A 51 15.36 19.95 7.08
C ARG A 51 16.61 19.53 6.31
N LEU A 52 17.77 19.63 6.91
CA LEU A 52 19.04 19.19 6.34
C LEU A 52 19.05 17.65 6.17
N ALA A 53 18.59 16.93 7.18
CA ALA A 53 18.45 15.48 7.13
C ALA A 53 17.45 15.03 6.04
N ALA A 54 16.32 15.74 5.89
CA ALA A 54 15.33 15.45 4.87
C ALA A 54 15.86 15.70 3.44
N GLU A 55 16.54 16.82 3.22
CA GLU A 55 17.17 17.14 1.93
C GLU A 55 18.26 16.14 1.55
N LEU A 56 19.11 15.78 2.51
CA LEU A 56 20.15 14.77 2.34
C LEU A 56 19.53 13.41 1.97
N ALA A 57 18.48 13.00 2.70
CA ALA A 57 17.76 11.78 2.46
C ALA A 57 17.14 11.76 1.05
N LEU A 58 16.53 12.86 0.60
CA LEU A 58 15.97 12.99 -0.73
C LEU A 58 17.02 12.93 -1.85
N ARG A 59 18.21 13.51 -1.64
CA ARG A 59 19.31 13.49 -2.62
C ARG A 59 19.94 12.11 -2.75
N MET A 60 20.03 11.36 -1.67
CA MET A 60 20.61 10.01 -1.69
C MET A 60 19.70 8.97 -2.35
N ASP A 61 18.40 9.24 -2.44
CA ASP A 61 17.39 8.22 -2.73
C ASP A 61 16.79 8.25 -4.14
N TRP A 62 17.06 9.27 -4.96
CA TRP A 62 16.31 9.38 -6.22
C TRP A 62 16.54 8.24 -7.23
N ARG A 63 17.55 7.41 -7.07
CA ARG A 63 17.84 6.23 -7.92
C ARG A 63 17.39 4.90 -7.35
N ARG A 64 17.04 4.85 -6.05
CA ARG A 64 16.60 3.63 -5.34
C ARG A 64 15.60 4.01 -4.25
N ALA A 65 14.33 4.09 -4.61
CA ALA A 65 13.22 4.50 -3.72
C ALA A 65 13.03 3.67 -2.42
N GLU A 66 13.92 2.74 -2.14
CA GLU A 66 13.83 1.75 -1.07
C GLU A 66 15.02 1.79 -0.10
N SER A 67 15.89 2.80 -0.20
CA SER A 67 17.12 2.88 0.59
C SER A 67 17.06 3.86 1.76
N VAL A 68 15.96 4.59 1.97
CA VAL A 68 15.83 5.56 3.08
C VAL A 68 14.51 5.35 3.83
N ALA A 69 14.57 5.17 5.15
CA ALA A 69 13.42 5.15 6.04
C ALA A 69 13.46 6.34 7.00
N TRP A 70 12.31 7.02 7.18
CA TRP A 70 12.18 8.19 8.04
C TRP A 70 11.38 7.86 9.31
N VAL A 71 11.97 8.13 10.47
CA VAL A 71 11.36 7.93 11.79
C VAL A 71 11.24 9.29 12.49
N GLU A 72 10.01 9.78 12.59
CA GLU A 72 9.70 11.02 13.30
C GLU A 72 9.34 10.69 14.76
N LEU A 73 10.13 11.19 15.70
CA LEU A 73 9.94 10.95 17.14
C LEU A 73 9.24 12.09 17.87
N ALA A 74 9.07 13.26 17.25
CA ALA A 74 8.42 14.40 17.87
C ALA A 74 7.08 14.06 18.59
N PRO A 75 6.19 13.22 18.05
CA PRO A 75 4.95 12.85 18.71
C PRO A 75 5.09 11.80 19.81
N CYS A 76 6.28 11.23 20.03
CA CYS A 76 6.48 10.11 20.95
C CYS A 76 6.79 10.59 22.34
N ALA A 77 6.04 10.14 23.35
CA ALA A 77 6.29 10.46 24.75
C ALA A 77 7.00 9.32 25.51
N GLU A 78 6.94 8.10 25.01
CA GLU A 78 7.44 6.92 25.74
C GLU A 78 8.65 6.29 25.03
N PRO A 79 9.68 5.83 25.77
CA PRO A 79 10.84 5.16 25.21
C PRO A 79 10.52 3.95 24.30
N ALA A 80 9.48 3.18 24.63
CA ALA A 80 9.03 2.04 23.86
C ALA A 80 8.52 2.42 22.46
N ALA A 81 8.08 3.66 22.26
CA ALA A 81 7.59 4.15 20.98
C ALA A 81 8.69 4.29 19.93
N VAL A 82 9.96 4.45 20.32
CA VAL A 82 11.09 4.60 19.38
C VAL A 82 11.21 3.39 18.46
N ALA A 83 11.29 2.19 19.04
CA ALA A 83 11.38 0.96 18.25
C ALA A 83 10.10 0.71 17.43
N GLN A 84 8.92 1.06 17.96
CA GLN A 84 7.65 0.93 17.25
C GLN A 84 7.57 1.85 16.03
N LYS A 85 7.99 3.10 16.16
CA LYS A 85 8.02 4.06 15.05
C LYS A 85 9.03 3.63 13.98
N ALA A 86 10.20 3.14 14.39
CA ALA A 86 11.18 2.58 13.47
C ALA A 86 10.60 1.37 12.71
N ALA A 87 9.92 0.48 13.40
CA ALA A 87 9.24 -0.66 12.80
C ALA A 87 8.14 -0.22 11.82
N ALA A 88 7.33 0.76 12.21
CA ALA A 88 6.28 1.31 11.35
C ALA A 88 6.84 1.97 10.09
N ALA A 89 7.91 2.77 10.23
CA ALA A 89 8.59 3.43 9.10
C ALA A 89 9.14 2.43 8.07
N LEU A 90 9.57 1.26 8.55
CA LEU A 90 10.10 0.17 7.73
C LEU A 90 9.02 -0.84 7.31
N SER A 91 7.75 -0.58 7.60
CA SER A 91 6.63 -1.52 7.41
C SER A 91 6.83 -2.86 8.12
N ILE A 92 7.60 -2.85 9.22
CA ILE A 92 7.84 -4.03 10.06
C ILE A 92 6.84 -3.97 11.23
N ARG A 93 5.98 -4.96 11.35
CA ARG A 93 4.98 -5.04 12.42
C ARG A 93 5.49 -5.99 13.51
N ALA A 94 5.67 -5.48 14.72
CA ALA A 94 6.13 -6.26 15.87
C ALA A 94 5.42 -5.83 17.16
N THR A 95 5.45 -6.66 18.21
CA THR A 95 4.47 -6.61 19.31
C THR A 95 5.01 -6.25 20.69
N HIS A 96 6.27 -6.55 20.99
CA HIS A 96 6.87 -6.23 22.30
C HIS A 96 8.15 -5.42 22.08
N ALA A 97 8.45 -4.45 22.95
CA ALA A 97 9.55 -3.51 22.76
C ALA A 97 10.92 -4.22 22.56
N VAL A 98 11.19 -5.30 23.26
CA VAL A 98 12.43 -6.09 23.12
C VAL A 98 12.40 -6.94 21.84
N GLU A 99 11.27 -7.57 21.53
CA GLU A 99 11.08 -8.38 20.31
C GLU A 99 11.05 -7.49 19.05
N ILE A 100 10.65 -6.21 19.17
CA ILE A 100 10.65 -5.24 18.07
C ILE A 100 12.08 -4.95 17.59
N ILE A 101 13.00 -4.67 18.50
CA ILE A 101 14.39 -4.36 18.15
C ILE A 101 15.05 -5.59 17.51
N ASP A 102 14.77 -6.78 18.01
CA ASP A 102 15.26 -8.02 17.42
C ASP A 102 14.68 -8.26 16.01
N SER A 103 13.38 -8.04 15.84
CA SER A 103 12.70 -8.14 14.54
C SER A 103 13.23 -7.11 13.53
N LEU A 104 13.49 -5.88 14.00
CA LEU A 104 14.12 -4.84 13.20
C LEU A 104 15.53 -5.26 12.76
N ALA A 105 16.34 -5.76 13.70
CA ALA A 105 17.69 -6.19 13.42
C ALA A 105 17.73 -7.37 12.44
N GLU A 106 16.80 -8.29 12.54
CA GLU A 106 16.70 -9.42 11.61
C GLU A 106 16.27 -8.97 10.22
N ALA A 107 15.23 -8.13 10.12
CA ALA A 107 14.74 -7.59 8.85
C ALA A 107 15.75 -6.68 8.13
N LEU A 108 16.66 -6.03 8.86
CA LEU A 108 17.64 -5.09 8.32
C LEU A 108 19.04 -5.69 8.15
N ARG A 109 19.27 -6.94 8.54
CA ARG A 109 20.58 -7.57 8.62
C ARG A 109 21.41 -7.45 7.35
N GLU A 110 20.79 -7.71 6.20
CA GLU A 110 21.45 -7.69 4.89
C GLU A 110 21.07 -6.47 4.04
N ARG A 111 20.20 -5.60 4.55
CA ARG A 111 19.69 -4.46 3.77
C ARG A 111 20.68 -3.28 3.84
N GLU A 112 20.95 -2.73 2.67
CA GLU A 112 21.62 -1.43 2.56
C GLU A 112 20.55 -0.34 2.67
N LEU A 113 20.54 0.36 3.82
CA LEU A 113 19.49 1.31 4.19
C LEU A 113 20.06 2.47 4.98
N LEU A 114 19.58 3.66 4.71
CA LEU A 114 19.72 4.82 5.59
C LEU A 114 18.46 4.95 6.45
N LEU A 115 18.61 4.76 7.75
CA LEU A 115 17.56 5.02 8.74
C LEU A 115 17.74 6.44 9.29
N VAL A 116 16.82 7.33 9.01
CA VAL A 116 16.80 8.67 9.60
C VAL A 116 15.91 8.64 10.84
N ILE A 117 16.47 9.07 11.98
CA ILE A 117 15.76 9.20 13.27
C ILE A 117 15.73 10.66 13.65
N ASP A 118 14.55 11.26 13.55
CA ASP A 118 14.38 12.70 13.73
C ASP A 118 13.83 13.05 15.12
N ASP A 119 14.36 14.14 15.72
CA ASP A 119 13.99 14.67 17.04
C ASP A 119 14.25 13.69 18.21
N CYS A 120 15.49 13.18 18.34
CA CYS A 120 15.88 12.21 19.36
C CYS A 120 16.00 12.78 20.79
N GLU A 121 16.08 14.10 20.97
CA GLU A 121 16.50 14.76 22.22
C GLU A 121 15.69 14.41 23.45
N HIS A 122 14.41 14.04 23.30
CA HIS A 122 13.55 13.69 24.44
C HIS A 122 13.51 12.18 24.72
N LEU A 123 14.15 11.36 23.87
CA LEU A 123 14.18 9.91 23.96
C LEU A 123 15.59 9.33 23.72
N ILE A 124 16.64 10.07 24.09
CA ILE A 124 18.04 9.76 23.77
C ILE A 124 18.45 8.34 24.14
N ALA A 125 18.13 7.90 25.36
CA ALA A 125 18.51 6.57 25.83
C ALA A 125 17.88 5.45 24.97
N ALA A 126 16.64 5.61 24.54
CA ALA A 126 15.94 4.65 23.68
C ALA A 126 16.49 4.68 22.24
N CYS A 127 16.80 5.87 21.73
CA CYS A 127 17.44 6.04 20.42
C CYS A 127 18.85 5.45 20.41
N ALA A 128 19.62 5.66 21.46
CA ALA A 128 20.96 5.10 21.61
C ALA A 128 20.93 3.56 21.64
N GLU A 129 20.00 2.98 22.39
CA GLU A 129 19.83 1.54 22.48
C GLU A 129 19.42 0.92 21.13
N LEU A 130 18.46 1.56 20.44
CA LEU A 130 18.05 1.16 19.09
C LEU A 130 19.23 1.23 18.11
N ALA A 131 19.92 2.36 18.07
CA ALA A 131 21.07 2.57 17.17
C ALA A 131 22.20 1.58 17.46
N ARG A 132 22.57 1.37 18.72
CA ARG A 132 23.60 0.42 19.15
C ARG A 132 23.27 -1.00 18.70
N THR A 133 22.04 -1.45 18.95
CA THR A 133 21.61 -2.81 18.62
C THR A 133 21.55 -3.04 17.13
N LEU A 134 20.96 -2.11 16.37
CA LEU A 134 20.87 -2.24 14.92
C LEU A 134 22.24 -2.17 14.24
N LEU A 135 23.13 -1.25 14.65
CA LEU A 135 24.44 -1.13 14.04
C LEU A 135 25.35 -2.33 14.36
N THR A 136 25.15 -2.98 15.49
CA THR A 136 25.89 -4.20 15.85
C THR A 136 25.47 -5.39 14.98
N ARG A 137 24.20 -5.49 14.63
CA ARG A 137 23.62 -6.67 13.96
C ARG A 137 23.44 -6.48 12.44
N CYS A 138 23.41 -5.24 11.96
CA CYS A 138 23.12 -4.89 10.55
C CYS A 138 24.34 -4.18 9.93
N PRO A 139 25.26 -4.90 9.30
CA PRO A 139 26.54 -4.31 8.84
C PRO A 139 26.38 -3.27 7.72
N LYS A 140 25.32 -3.36 6.92
CA LYS A 140 25.06 -2.45 5.79
C LYS A 140 24.13 -1.26 6.15
N LEU A 141 23.62 -1.24 7.38
CA LEU A 141 22.76 -0.16 7.86
C LEU A 141 23.59 1.09 8.18
N ARG A 142 23.06 2.24 7.78
CA ARG A 142 23.54 3.56 8.21
C ARG A 142 22.41 4.27 8.96
N ILE A 143 22.77 5.04 9.98
CA ILE A 143 21.83 5.82 10.77
C ILE A 143 22.23 7.28 10.72
N LEU A 144 21.25 8.13 10.40
CA LEU A 144 21.32 9.57 10.52
C LEU A 144 20.34 10.01 11.60
N ALA A 145 20.84 10.50 12.72
CA ALA A 145 20.01 11.00 13.80
C ALA A 145 20.01 12.54 13.82
N THR A 146 18.90 13.14 14.22
CA THR A 146 18.86 14.56 14.60
C THR A 146 18.55 14.68 16.08
N SER A 147 19.29 15.51 16.77
CA SER A 147 19.15 15.71 18.22
C SER A 147 19.70 17.07 18.65
N ARG A 148 19.39 17.50 19.85
CA ARG A 148 20.06 18.67 20.47
C ARG A 148 21.39 18.30 21.08
N GLU A 149 21.58 17.05 21.47
CA GLU A 149 22.80 16.52 22.08
C GLU A 149 23.14 15.16 21.44
N PRO A 150 24.40 14.70 21.56
CA PRO A 150 24.80 13.39 21.04
C PRO A 150 24.01 12.23 21.65
N LEU A 151 23.84 11.12 20.90
CA LEU A 151 23.25 9.89 21.42
C LEU A 151 24.16 9.15 22.40
N GLY A 152 25.46 9.37 22.34
CA GLY A 152 26.46 8.73 23.22
C GLY A 152 26.74 7.26 22.84
N VAL A 153 26.61 6.90 21.59
CA VAL A 153 26.83 5.54 21.10
C VAL A 153 28.26 5.39 20.56
N ALA A 154 28.91 4.27 20.88
CA ALA A 154 30.23 3.97 20.34
C ALA A 154 30.23 3.93 18.80
N GLY A 155 31.14 4.68 18.18
CA GLY A 155 31.22 4.85 16.74
C GLY A 155 30.30 5.94 16.19
N GLU A 156 29.65 6.71 17.04
CA GLU A 156 28.89 7.89 16.66
C GLU A 156 29.80 9.00 16.14
N HIS A 157 29.46 9.54 14.99
CA HIS A 157 30.08 10.78 14.50
C HIS A 157 29.11 11.94 14.72
N VAL A 158 29.44 12.79 15.68
CA VAL A 158 28.66 13.98 16.01
C VAL A 158 29.02 15.09 15.02
N TRP A 159 28.01 15.59 14.31
CA TRP A 159 28.15 16.68 13.36
C TRP A 159 27.32 17.91 13.80
N PRO A 160 27.95 18.92 14.39
CA PRO A 160 27.24 20.13 14.79
C PRO A 160 26.75 20.90 13.56
N VAL A 161 25.43 21.13 13.45
CA VAL A 161 24.85 21.94 12.37
C VAL A 161 25.21 23.40 12.61
N PRO A 162 26.08 24.00 11.75
CA PRO A 162 26.50 25.38 11.96
C PRO A 162 25.34 26.36 11.71
N PRO A 163 25.38 27.59 12.18
CA PRO A 163 24.52 28.65 11.71
C PRO A 163 24.59 28.80 10.19
N ILE A 164 23.54 29.31 9.55
CA ILE A 164 23.59 29.65 8.14
C ILE A 164 24.63 30.77 7.92
N ALA A 165 25.38 30.64 6.82
CA ALA A 165 26.37 31.65 6.46
C ALA A 165 25.69 33.04 6.25
N PRO A 166 26.36 34.15 6.57
CA PRO A 166 25.74 35.49 6.55
C PRO A 166 25.02 35.84 5.25
N ASN A 167 25.63 35.55 4.10
CA ASN A 167 25.05 35.82 2.78
C ASN A 167 23.80 34.93 2.51
N GLU A 168 23.86 33.67 2.89
CA GLU A 168 22.75 32.72 2.77
C GLU A 168 21.62 33.07 3.76
N ALA A 169 21.95 33.60 4.93
CA ALA A 169 20.98 34.11 5.91
C ALA A 169 20.18 35.30 5.36
N VAL A 170 20.86 36.24 4.68
CA VAL A 170 20.22 37.36 4.00
C VAL A 170 19.35 36.88 2.86
N GLN A 171 19.82 35.93 2.07
CA GLN A 171 19.03 35.32 1.00
C GLN A 171 17.77 34.63 1.54
N LEU A 172 17.91 33.84 2.61
CA LEU A 172 16.78 33.17 3.27
C LEU A 172 15.73 34.21 3.72
N PHE A 173 16.18 35.27 4.39
CA PHE A 173 15.31 36.35 4.84
C PHE A 173 14.57 36.97 3.64
N ALA A 174 15.33 37.32 2.58
CA ALA A 174 14.78 37.98 1.39
C ALA A 174 13.74 37.09 0.68
N GLU A 175 14.02 35.81 0.49
CA GLU A 175 13.07 34.88 -0.14
C GLU A 175 11.78 34.73 0.70
N ARG A 176 11.89 34.62 2.02
CA ARG A 176 10.73 34.48 2.90
C ARG A 176 9.93 35.78 3.04
N ALA A 177 10.62 36.92 3.06
CA ALA A 177 9.99 38.24 3.07
C ALA A 177 9.22 38.50 1.77
N ALA A 178 9.85 38.24 0.61
CA ALA A 178 9.22 38.40 -0.70
C ALA A 178 8.03 37.45 -0.91
N ALA A 179 8.07 36.23 -0.38
CA ALA A 179 6.95 35.32 -0.40
C ALA A 179 5.77 35.80 0.43
N GLY A 180 6.03 36.56 1.50
CA GLY A 180 5.04 37.17 2.37
C GLY A 180 4.52 38.50 1.85
N ASP A 181 5.37 39.31 1.24
CA ASP A 181 5.08 40.64 0.70
C ASP A 181 5.82 40.81 -0.64
N PRO A 182 5.13 40.70 -1.79
CA PRO A 182 5.73 40.89 -3.10
C PRO A 182 6.33 42.29 -3.32
N SER A 183 5.97 43.29 -2.51
CA SER A 183 6.50 44.64 -2.56
C SER A 183 7.78 44.83 -1.75
N PHE A 184 8.25 43.79 -1.06
CA PHE A 184 9.43 43.85 -0.23
C PHE A 184 10.69 44.22 -1.05
N ALA A 185 11.34 45.30 -0.64
CA ALA A 185 12.63 45.71 -1.17
C ALA A 185 13.74 45.39 -0.20
N LEU A 186 14.75 44.61 -0.62
CA LEU A 186 15.85 44.21 0.21
C LEU A 186 16.75 45.40 0.57
N ASN A 187 16.81 45.73 1.86
CA ASN A 187 17.83 46.57 2.47
C ASN A 187 18.91 45.64 3.10
N GLU A 188 19.87 45.24 2.27
CA GLU A 188 20.87 44.24 2.65
C GLU A 188 21.61 44.54 3.97
N PRO A 189 22.12 45.77 4.24
CA PRO A 189 22.77 46.06 5.53
C PRO A 189 21.86 45.83 6.74
N VAL A 190 20.60 46.25 6.65
CA VAL A 190 19.64 46.10 7.76
C VAL A 190 19.24 44.64 7.95
N VAL A 191 19.00 43.93 6.85
CA VAL A 191 18.68 42.50 6.90
C VAL A 191 19.87 41.66 7.41
N ALA A 192 21.08 41.98 7.00
CA ALA A 192 22.30 41.34 7.51
C ALA A 192 22.45 41.53 9.03
N GLU A 193 22.14 42.74 9.53
CA GLU A 193 22.14 43.01 10.98
C GLU A 193 21.03 42.20 11.70
N ILE A 194 19.83 42.07 11.12
CA ILE A 194 18.79 41.21 11.66
C ILE A 194 19.30 39.77 11.77
N CYS A 195 19.82 39.22 10.67
CA CYS A 195 20.32 37.85 10.58
C CYS A 195 21.47 37.60 11.56
N ARG A 196 22.40 38.56 11.70
CA ARG A 196 23.50 38.51 12.66
C ARG A 196 22.99 38.45 14.10
N ARG A 197 21.99 39.27 14.45
CA ARG A 197 21.39 39.26 15.80
C ARG A 197 20.58 38.00 16.09
N LEU A 198 20.13 37.29 15.05
CA LEU A 198 19.44 36.00 15.14
C LEU A 198 20.44 34.82 15.11
N ASP A 199 21.74 35.08 15.24
CA ASP A 199 22.82 34.09 15.24
C ASP A 199 22.80 33.15 13.99
N GLY A 200 22.24 33.61 12.87
CA GLY A 200 22.08 32.80 11.67
C GLY A 200 21.20 31.55 11.85
N ILE A 201 20.28 31.57 12.81
CA ILE A 201 19.36 30.45 13.06
C ILE A 201 18.16 30.51 12.07
N PRO A 202 18.01 29.51 11.16
CA PRO A 202 17.01 29.55 10.09
C PRO A 202 15.60 29.88 10.57
N LEU A 203 15.09 29.16 11.57
CA LEU A 203 13.73 29.38 12.09
C LEU A 203 13.55 30.81 12.63
N ALA A 204 14.57 31.34 13.31
CA ALA A 204 14.49 32.70 13.83
C ALA A 204 14.46 33.73 12.68
N ILE A 205 15.21 33.46 11.59
CA ILE A 205 15.24 34.31 10.39
C ILE A 205 13.88 34.25 9.68
N GLU A 206 13.30 33.07 9.51
CA GLU A 206 11.99 32.87 8.87
C GLU A 206 10.87 33.56 9.68
N LEU A 207 10.91 33.45 11.01
CA LEU A 207 9.95 34.14 11.88
C LEU A 207 10.10 35.66 11.81
N ALA A 208 11.31 36.19 11.70
CA ALA A 208 11.55 37.62 11.53
C ALA A 208 11.12 38.10 10.12
N ALA A 209 11.44 37.35 9.08
CA ALA A 209 11.04 37.66 7.70
C ALA A 209 9.52 37.70 7.55
N ALA A 210 8.77 36.83 8.21
CA ALA A 210 7.31 36.84 8.18
C ALA A 210 6.70 38.15 8.76
N ARG A 211 7.49 38.95 9.51
CA ARG A 211 7.02 40.24 10.08
C ARG A 211 7.12 41.42 9.12
N VAL A 212 7.79 41.27 7.99
CA VAL A 212 7.93 42.36 6.99
C VAL A 212 6.57 42.90 6.51
N ARG A 213 5.55 42.07 6.54
CA ARG A 213 4.16 42.47 6.25
C ARG A 213 3.60 43.56 7.16
N VAL A 214 4.14 43.68 8.39
CA VAL A 214 3.58 44.57 9.45
C VAL A 214 4.63 45.57 9.93
N LEU A 215 5.92 45.27 9.76
CA LEU A 215 7.04 46.07 10.26
C LEU A 215 8.09 46.19 9.16
N THR A 216 8.69 47.37 9.03
CA THR A 216 9.86 47.48 8.14
C THR A 216 11.08 46.80 8.76
N PRO A 217 12.09 46.38 7.96
CA PRO A 217 13.33 45.79 8.51
C PRO A 217 13.99 46.68 9.59
N GLU A 218 13.97 48.01 9.42
CA GLU A 218 14.49 48.98 10.36
C GLU A 218 13.73 48.91 11.69
N GLN A 219 12.36 48.87 11.65
CA GLN A 219 11.53 48.73 12.83
C GLN A 219 11.74 47.37 13.53
N ILE A 220 12.06 46.30 12.78
CA ILE A 220 12.40 45.02 13.36
C ILE A 220 13.70 45.13 14.17
N VAL A 221 14.70 45.88 13.66
CA VAL A 221 15.97 46.16 14.38
C VAL A 221 15.73 47.01 15.63
N GLU A 222 14.97 48.12 15.53
CA GLU A 222 14.73 49.07 16.62
C GLU A 222 13.98 48.45 17.80
N LYS A 223 12.87 47.72 17.54
CA LYS A 223 12.03 47.09 18.59
C LYS A 223 12.76 46.03 19.41
N ARG A 224 13.89 45.56 18.99
CA ARG A 224 14.70 44.55 19.68
C ARG A 224 15.57 45.08 20.80
N GLU A 225 16.05 46.29 20.72
CA GLU A 225 16.99 46.86 21.72
C GLU A 225 16.36 46.97 23.10
N ASP A 226 15.08 47.30 23.22
CA ASP A 226 14.38 47.47 24.51
C ASP A 226 14.04 46.17 25.25
N ARG A 227 13.99 45.02 24.57
CA ARG A 227 13.57 43.74 25.21
C ARG A 227 14.73 42.78 25.55
N PHE A 228 15.87 42.87 24.88
CA PHE A 228 17.04 42.03 25.17
C PHE A 228 17.82 42.45 26.43
N ALA A 229 17.66 43.70 26.88
CA ALA A 229 18.31 44.21 28.09
C ALA A 229 17.79 43.58 29.40
N ILE A 230 16.62 42.98 29.43
CA ILE A 230 15.97 42.45 30.62
C ILE A 230 16.32 40.98 30.95
N LEU A 231 17.04 40.26 30.07
CA LEU A 231 17.30 38.81 30.21
C LEU A 231 18.76 38.48 30.62
N THR A 232 19.46 39.38 31.27
CA THR A 232 20.82 39.12 31.78
C THR A 232 20.81 38.51 33.17
N GLY A 233 20.91 37.20 33.29
CA GLY A 233 21.12 36.49 34.56
C GLY A 233 21.37 35.00 34.35
N GLY A 234 22.67 34.60 34.30
CA GLY A 234 23.10 33.22 34.46
C GLY A 234 23.89 32.59 33.29
N SER A 235 25.10 32.13 33.54
CA SER A 235 26.06 31.25 32.85
C SER A 235 26.37 31.39 31.34
N ARG A 236 27.63 31.50 31.03
CA ARG A 236 28.21 32.24 29.88
C ARG A 236 28.40 31.57 28.52
N THR A 237 28.24 30.28 28.29
CA THR A 237 28.65 29.69 27.01
C THR A 237 27.71 28.75 26.25
N ALA A 238 26.92 27.90 26.87
CA ALA A 238 26.00 27.00 26.14
C ALA A 238 24.58 27.52 26.05
N ILE A 239 24.19 28.42 26.90
CA ILE A 239 22.81 28.89 27.13
C ILE A 239 22.43 30.07 26.21
N ALA A 240 23.41 30.75 25.61
CA ALA A 240 23.15 31.94 24.80
C ALA A 240 22.39 31.65 23.51
N ARG A 241 22.69 30.52 22.82
CA ARG A 241 22.03 30.12 21.54
C ARG A 241 20.61 29.65 21.76
N HIS A 242 20.36 28.92 22.86
CA HIS A 242 18.97 28.54 23.26
C HIS A 242 18.13 29.75 23.65
N ARG A 243 18.74 30.79 24.23
CA ARG A 243 18.05 32.04 24.56
C ARG A 243 17.61 32.81 23.32
N THR A 244 18.35 32.76 22.23
CA THR A 244 18.05 33.50 21.00
C THR A 244 16.83 32.94 20.29
N LEU A 245 16.71 31.63 20.18
CA LEU A 245 15.51 31.01 19.59
C LEU A 245 14.26 31.24 20.48
N ARG A 246 14.37 31.06 21.79
CA ARG A 246 13.31 31.36 22.74
C ARG A 246 12.91 32.84 22.68
N ALA A 247 13.87 33.75 22.61
CA ALA A 247 13.62 35.17 22.45
C ALA A 247 12.93 35.49 21.09
N ALA A 248 13.30 34.82 20.02
CA ALA A 248 12.62 34.99 18.73
C ALA A 248 11.18 34.47 18.75
N ILE A 249 10.93 33.36 19.44
CA ILE A 249 9.57 32.84 19.64
C ILE A 249 8.77 33.74 20.59
N ASP A 250 9.36 34.19 21.74
CA ASP A 250 8.77 35.13 22.66
C ASP A 250 8.35 36.41 21.95
N TRP A 251 9.22 36.96 21.13
CA TRP A 251 8.94 38.14 20.34
C TRP A 251 7.82 37.88 19.30
N SER A 252 7.85 36.75 18.56
CA SER A 252 6.79 36.39 17.64
C SER A 252 5.45 36.21 18.36
N PHE A 253 5.47 35.56 19.51
CA PHE A 253 4.29 35.35 20.37
C PHE A 253 3.73 36.67 20.92
N ALA A 254 4.58 37.60 21.33
CA ALA A 254 4.17 38.91 21.83
C ALA A 254 3.57 39.80 20.74
N LEU A 255 3.80 39.54 19.47
CA LEU A 255 3.18 40.25 18.35
C LEU A 255 1.82 39.67 17.94
N LEU A 256 1.44 38.55 18.50
CA LEU A 256 0.11 37.98 18.30
C LEU A 256 -0.96 38.79 19.08
N SER A 257 -2.18 38.79 18.56
CA SER A 257 -3.33 39.24 19.37
C SER A 257 -3.56 38.31 20.57
N ALA A 258 -4.27 38.74 21.56
CA ALA A 258 -4.60 37.89 22.70
C ALA A 258 -5.35 36.61 22.29
N GLU A 259 -6.18 36.69 21.27
CA GLU A 259 -6.94 35.57 20.73
C GLU A 259 -6.01 34.58 19.99
N GLU A 260 -5.07 35.08 19.17
CA GLU A 260 -4.06 34.26 18.49
C GLU A 260 -3.11 33.57 19.49
N GLN A 261 -2.69 34.30 20.57
CA GLN A 261 -1.84 33.73 21.63
C GLN A 261 -2.56 32.57 22.34
N ASN A 262 -3.82 32.75 22.67
CA ASN A 262 -4.64 31.72 23.29
C ASN A 262 -4.85 30.55 22.35
N LEU A 263 -5.17 30.79 21.06
CA LEU A 263 -5.33 29.73 20.10
C LEU A 263 -4.03 28.95 19.93
N LEU A 264 -2.87 29.60 19.75
CA LEU A 264 -1.60 28.94 19.61
C LEU A 264 -1.25 28.07 20.82
N ALA A 265 -1.49 28.58 22.04
CA ALA A 265 -1.32 27.81 23.26
C ALA A 265 -2.18 26.55 23.24
N ARG A 266 -3.45 26.67 22.90
CA ARG A 266 -4.40 25.54 22.87
C ARG A 266 -4.08 24.52 21.79
N LEU A 267 -3.62 24.94 20.61
CA LEU A 267 -3.21 24.04 19.52
C LEU A 267 -2.05 23.12 19.92
N SER A 268 -1.31 23.44 20.98
CA SER A 268 -0.23 22.58 21.49
C SER A 268 -0.70 21.23 22.05
N VAL A 269 -2.01 21.07 22.28
CA VAL A 269 -2.61 19.80 22.75
C VAL A 269 -2.48 18.68 21.73
N PHE A 270 -2.35 19.02 20.46
CA PHE A 270 -2.19 18.04 19.38
C PHE A 270 -0.72 17.57 19.31
N PRO A 271 -0.42 16.30 19.60
CA PRO A 271 0.95 15.77 19.49
C PRO A 271 1.43 15.62 18.05
N CYS A 272 0.50 15.55 17.09
CA CYS A 272 0.76 15.47 15.66
C CYS A 272 -0.11 16.47 14.89
N GLY A 273 -0.18 16.37 13.58
CA GLY A 273 -1.06 17.24 12.79
C GLY A 273 -2.54 17.04 13.11
N PHE A 274 -3.33 18.07 12.81
CA PHE A 274 -4.79 18.14 13.04
C PHE A 274 -5.51 18.72 11.82
N SER A 275 -6.81 18.45 11.70
CA SER A 275 -7.68 19.08 10.70
C SER A 275 -8.27 20.39 11.23
N LEU A 276 -8.87 21.20 10.36
CA LEU A 276 -9.59 22.41 10.76
C LEU A 276 -10.71 22.06 11.75
N GLU A 277 -11.52 21.05 11.43
CA GLU A 277 -12.64 20.62 12.28
C GLU A 277 -12.16 20.18 13.67
N SER A 278 -10.99 19.53 13.76
CA SER A 278 -10.41 19.17 15.06
C SER A 278 -9.96 20.41 15.84
N ALA A 279 -9.36 21.39 15.16
CA ALA A 279 -8.97 22.66 15.79
C ALA A 279 -10.18 23.46 16.29
N GLU A 280 -11.25 23.52 15.51
CA GLU A 280 -12.52 24.15 15.89
C GLU A 280 -13.12 23.45 17.11
N ALA A 281 -13.27 22.12 17.06
CA ALA A 281 -13.91 21.36 18.14
C ALA A 281 -13.12 21.40 19.46
N VAL A 282 -11.79 21.35 19.40
CA VAL A 282 -10.92 21.26 20.59
C VAL A 282 -10.52 22.63 21.11
N CYS A 283 -10.06 23.49 20.20
CA CYS A 283 -9.45 24.78 20.54
C CYS A 283 -10.39 25.97 20.35
N ASN A 284 -11.61 25.76 19.82
CA ASN A 284 -12.50 26.83 19.35
C ASN A 284 -11.77 27.72 18.33
N ALA A 285 -11.01 27.06 17.42
CA ALA A 285 -10.30 27.78 16.39
C ALA A 285 -11.28 28.44 15.43
N ASP A 286 -10.97 29.67 15.05
CA ASP A 286 -11.55 30.34 13.93
C ASP A 286 -10.61 30.25 12.74
N LEU A 287 -11.15 30.12 11.52
CA LEU A 287 -10.35 29.97 10.30
C LEU A 287 -9.41 31.17 10.07
N ASP A 288 -9.88 32.39 10.37
CA ASP A 288 -9.07 33.60 10.16
C ASP A 288 -7.91 33.65 11.17
N LEU A 289 -8.17 33.27 12.44
CA LEU A 289 -7.11 33.15 13.45
C LEU A 289 -6.08 32.09 13.10
N LEU A 290 -6.55 30.92 12.63
CA LEU A 290 -5.66 29.84 12.21
C LEU A 290 -4.84 30.24 10.98
N THR A 291 -5.46 30.92 10.00
CA THR A 291 -4.79 31.49 8.83
C THR A 291 -3.75 32.52 9.27
N GLY A 292 -4.09 33.39 10.23
CA GLY A 292 -3.15 34.34 10.81
C GLY A 292 -1.91 33.69 11.42
N LEU A 293 -2.09 32.54 12.09
CA LEU A 293 -0.97 31.76 12.66
C LEU A 293 -0.12 31.06 11.58
N VAL A 294 -0.74 30.60 10.48
CA VAL A 294 -0.04 30.06 9.31
C VAL A 294 0.76 31.15 8.60
N ASP A 295 0.16 32.29 8.36
CA ASP A 295 0.82 33.44 7.72
C ASP A 295 2.04 33.93 8.53
N LYS A 296 1.96 33.79 9.86
CA LYS A 296 3.06 34.13 10.78
C LYS A 296 4.07 32.99 10.96
N SER A 297 3.96 31.91 10.19
CA SER A 297 4.83 30.73 10.23
C SER A 297 4.91 30.04 11.61
N LEU A 298 3.87 30.16 12.41
CA LEU A 298 3.76 29.49 13.71
C LEU A 298 3.00 28.17 13.61
N VAL A 299 2.17 28.02 12.57
CA VAL A 299 1.50 26.79 12.17
C VAL A 299 1.94 26.44 10.76
N VAL A 300 2.23 25.18 10.53
CA VAL A 300 2.64 24.65 9.22
C VAL A 300 1.48 23.90 8.60
N THR A 301 1.28 24.06 7.30
CA THR A 301 0.28 23.31 6.53
C THR A 301 0.93 22.23 5.69
N SER A 302 0.25 21.11 5.54
CA SER A 302 0.62 20.03 4.64
C SER A 302 -0.60 19.51 3.89
N ASN A 303 -0.43 19.13 2.64
CA ASN A 303 -1.50 18.49 1.87
C ASN A 303 -1.27 16.98 1.90
N ARG A 304 -2.20 16.23 2.46
CA ARG A 304 -2.20 14.76 2.44
C ARG A 304 -3.47 14.29 1.70
N ARG A 305 -3.28 13.71 0.53
CA ARG A 305 -4.38 13.12 -0.28
C ARG A 305 -5.55 14.06 -0.53
N GLY A 306 -5.27 15.36 -0.75
CA GLY A 306 -6.28 16.37 -1.05
C GLY A 306 -6.90 17.06 0.17
N ALA A 307 -6.54 16.66 1.40
CA ALA A 307 -6.95 17.32 2.63
C ALA A 307 -5.81 18.17 3.22
N ILE A 308 -6.13 19.38 3.64
CA ILE A 308 -5.17 20.26 4.33
C ILE A 308 -5.10 19.83 5.80
N ARG A 309 -3.88 19.61 6.29
CA ARG A 309 -3.60 19.36 7.69
C ARG A 309 -2.66 20.43 8.24
N TYR A 310 -2.86 20.77 9.48
CA TYR A 310 -2.09 21.76 10.23
C TYR A 310 -1.22 21.08 11.27
N SER A 311 -0.06 21.65 11.57
CA SER A 311 0.82 21.14 12.62
C SER A 311 1.67 22.25 13.21
N LEU A 312 2.13 22.08 14.44
CA LEU A 312 3.13 22.95 15.04
C LEU A 312 4.50 22.29 14.95
N LEU A 313 5.52 23.12 14.73
CA LEU A 313 6.89 22.67 14.96
C LEU A 313 7.05 22.33 16.45
N GLU A 314 7.85 21.31 16.75
CA GLU A 314 7.99 20.80 18.12
C GLU A 314 8.42 21.87 19.13
N THR A 315 9.38 22.73 18.72
CA THR A 315 9.84 23.86 19.55
C THR A 315 8.72 24.87 19.84
N ILE A 316 7.86 25.13 18.85
CA ILE A 316 6.70 26.02 19.02
C ILE A 316 5.63 25.32 19.86
N ARG A 317 5.40 24.02 19.66
CA ARG A 317 4.45 23.23 20.44
C ARG A 317 4.85 23.21 21.93
N THR A 318 6.12 22.93 22.22
CA THR A 318 6.64 22.93 23.58
C THR A 318 6.50 24.30 24.25
N TYR A 319 6.88 25.36 23.53
CA TYR A 319 6.74 26.73 24.00
C TYR A 319 5.27 27.12 24.27
N ALA A 320 4.36 26.77 23.36
CA ALA A 320 2.94 27.04 23.46
C ALA A 320 2.28 26.26 24.62
N ASN A 321 2.70 25.01 24.84
CA ASN A 321 2.18 24.16 25.90
C ASN A 321 2.50 24.71 27.30
N GLU A 322 3.64 25.40 27.48
CA GLU A 322 3.97 26.08 28.74
C GLU A 322 2.96 27.21 29.11
N ARG A 323 2.16 27.66 28.16
CA ARG A 323 1.23 28.80 28.26
C ARG A 323 -0.23 28.40 28.30
N VAL A 324 -0.51 27.11 28.27
CA VAL A 324 -1.87 26.60 28.44
C VAL A 324 -2.34 26.85 29.87
N THR A 325 -3.43 27.56 30.06
CA THR A 325 -4.00 27.89 31.38
C THR A 325 -5.06 26.89 31.82
N ASP A 326 -5.73 26.22 30.87
CA ASP A 326 -6.85 25.30 31.10
C ASP A 326 -6.49 23.86 30.58
N ALA A 327 -5.29 23.38 30.89
CA ALA A 327 -4.71 22.17 30.31
C ALA A 327 -5.62 20.93 30.42
N ASP A 328 -6.23 20.68 31.58
CA ASP A 328 -7.08 19.50 31.76
C ASP A 328 -8.42 19.64 31.03
N ALA A 329 -9.03 20.81 31.04
CA ALA A 329 -10.24 21.07 30.27
C ALA A 329 -9.97 20.94 28.74
N LEU A 330 -8.80 21.37 28.29
CA LEU A 330 -8.37 21.27 26.90
C LEU A 330 -8.12 19.82 26.49
N ARG A 331 -7.40 19.04 27.32
CA ARG A 331 -7.17 17.62 27.09
C ARG A 331 -8.47 16.82 27.09
N ARG A 332 -9.40 17.21 27.97
CA ARG A 332 -10.73 16.60 27.98
C ARG A 332 -11.47 16.84 26.67
N ARG A 333 -11.48 18.07 26.13
CA ARG A 333 -12.09 18.38 24.83
C ARG A 333 -11.40 17.63 23.71
N HIS A 334 -10.05 17.57 23.73
CA HIS A 334 -9.27 16.78 22.80
C HIS A 334 -9.71 15.30 22.81
N ALA A 335 -9.80 14.70 24.01
CA ALA A 335 -10.21 13.31 24.16
C ALA A 335 -11.64 13.07 23.65
N LEU A 336 -12.59 13.98 23.95
CA LEU A 336 -13.96 13.90 23.43
C LEU A 336 -14.05 14.06 21.91
N ALA A 337 -13.26 14.96 21.33
CA ALA A 337 -13.22 15.15 19.89
C ALA A 337 -12.72 13.87 19.18
N PHE A 338 -11.67 13.24 19.70
CA PHE A 338 -11.14 12.01 19.11
C PHE A 338 -11.98 10.77 19.46
N LEU A 339 -12.73 10.77 20.53
CA LEU A 339 -13.80 9.79 20.76
C LEU A 339 -14.86 9.88 19.65
N LYS A 340 -15.30 11.09 19.30
CA LYS A 340 -16.25 11.32 18.22
C LYS A 340 -15.69 10.85 16.88
N VAL A 341 -14.45 11.23 16.55
CA VAL A 341 -13.76 10.78 15.32
C VAL A 341 -13.67 9.26 15.25
N ALA A 342 -13.31 8.60 16.36
CA ALA A 342 -13.23 7.15 16.42
C ALA A 342 -14.59 6.47 16.28
N ALA A 343 -15.64 7.03 16.90
CA ALA A 343 -17.00 6.49 16.81
C ALA A 343 -17.59 6.60 15.40
N GLU A 344 -17.39 7.75 14.74
CA GLU A 344 -17.79 7.93 13.33
C GLU A 344 -17.06 6.95 12.41
N ALA A 345 -15.73 6.85 12.56
CA ALA A 345 -14.93 5.95 11.75
C ALA A 345 -15.24 4.46 12.03
N ALA A 346 -15.63 4.09 13.24
CA ALA A 346 -15.98 2.71 13.58
C ALA A 346 -17.17 2.19 12.73
N ALA A 347 -18.12 3.04 12.38
CA ALA A 347 -19.23 2.70 11.51
C ALA A 347 -18.74 2.41 10.07
N ASP A 348 -17.78 3.19 9.58
CA ASP A 348 -17.20 3.04 8.23
C ASP A 348 -16.28 1.80 8.15
N LEU A 349 -15.59 1.45 9.24
CA LEU A 349 -14.68 0.29 9.29
C LEU A 349 -15.41 -1.06 9.14
N LEU A 350 -16.69 -1.13 9.50
CA LEU A 350 -17.54 -2.30 9.31
C LEU A 350 -18.22 -2.32 7.93
N GLY A 351 -17.99 -1.29 7.12
CA GLY A 351 -18.45 -1.15 5.74
C GLY A 351 -17.32 -1.39 4.72
N ALA A 352 -17.64 -1.19 3.45
CA ALA A 352 -16.72 -1.44 2.33
C ALA A 352 -15.72 -0.30 2.05
N GLU A 353 -15.76 0.83 2.77
CA GLU A 353 -15.00 2.01 2.38
C GLU A 353 -13.66 2.16 3.12
N PRO A 354 -12.54 2.29 2.37
CA PRO A 354 -11.20 2.52 2.94
C PRO A 354 -11.01 3.90 3.59
N ALA A 355 -11.92 4.86 3.35
CA ALA A 355 -11.77 6.26 3.76
C ALA A 355 -11.61 6.44 5.28
N GLY A 356 -12.31 5.63 6.09
CA GLY A 356 -12.19 5.66 7.55
C GLY A 356 -10.78 5.32 8.06
N PHE A 357 -10.07 4.43 7.38
CA PHE A 357 -8.70 4.06 7.75
C PHE A 357 -7.71 5.20 7.57
N ASP A 358 -7.78 5.90 6.43
CA ASP A 358 -6.85 7.00 6.12
C ASP A 358 -6.97 8.15 7.14
N ARG A 359 -8.20 8.45 7.58
CA ARG A 359 -8.49 9.44 8.60
C ARG A 359 -7.89 9.03 9.95
N LEU A 360 -8.12 7.79 10.37
CA LEU A 360 -7.59 7.27 11.64
C LEU A 360 -6.06 7.13 11.63
N ASP A 361 -5.46 6.74 10.50
CA ASP A 361 -4.00 6.71 10.35
C ASP A 361 -3.37 8.08 10.57
N ALA A 362 -4.02 9.14 10.08
CA ALA A 362 -3.54 10.51 10.22
C ALA A 362 -3.66 11.03 11.66
N ASP A 363 -4.64 10.52 12.42
CA ASP A 363 -4.97 10.97 13.77
C ASP A 363 -4.57 9.98 14.88
N TYR A 364 -3.83 8.93 14.54
CA TYR A 364 -3.54 7.86 15.48
C TYR A 364 -2.79 8.32 16.74
N ASP A 365 -1.82 9.22 16.61
CA ASP A 365 -1.09 9.75 17.77
C ASP A 365 -1.98 10.69 18.62
N ASN A 366 -2.98 11.36 18.02
CA ASN A 366 -4.00 12.09 18.75
C ASN A 366 -4.88 11.15 19.59
N VAL A 367 -5.27 10.01 19.01
CA VAL A 367 -6.02 8.96 19.74
C VAL A 367 -5.20 8.39 20.89
N ARG A 368 -3.90 8.12 20.68
CA ARG A 368 -2.98 7.68 21.75
C ARG A 368 -2.91 8.69 22.90
N ALA A 369 -2.80 9.96 22.59
CA ALA A 369 -2.79 11.03 23.60
C ALA A 369 -4.13 11.10 24.34
N ALA A 370 -5.24 10.99 23.62
CA ALA A 370 -6.58 10.96 24.20
C ALA A 370 -6.74 9.77 25.15
N LEU A 371 -6.34 8.55 24.75
CA LEU A 371 -6.35 7.37 25.61
C LEU A 371 -5.45 7.53 26.84
N THR A 372 -4.23 8.04 26.65
CA THR A 372 -3.28 8.24 27.74
C THR A 372 -3.87 9.12 28.84
N TRP A 373 -4.47 10.24 28.45
CA TRP A 373 -5.08 11.16 29.43
C TRP A 373 -6.36 10.59 30.02
N SER A 374 -7.27 10.02 29.19
CA SER A 374 -8.59 9.59 29.64
C SER A 374 -8.56 8.35 30.54
N ILE A 375 -7.60 7.46 30.38
CA ILE A 375 -7.42 6.29 31.27
C ILE A 375 -7.20 6.73 32.73
N GLU A 376 -6.49 7.83 32.96
CA GLU A 376 -6.19 8.32 34.30
C GLU A 376 -7.26 9.23 34.86
N HIS A 377 -8.03 9.93 34.01
CA HIS A 377 -8.94 10.99 34.44
C HIS A 377 -10.44 10.67 34.27
N GLU A 378 -10.79 10.01 33.15
CA GLU A 378 -12.18 9.69 32.81
C GLU A 378 -12.27 8.28 32.16
N PRO A 379 -11.90 7.23 32.93
CA PRO A 379 -11.82 5.87 32.36
C PRO A 379 -13.16 5.35 31.83
N ASP A 380 -14.25 5.61 32.51
CA ASP A 380 -15.59 5.15 32.08
C ASP A 380 -16.22 6.04 31.03
N ALA A 381 -16.09 7.36 31.17
CA ALA A 381 -16.79 8.31 30.33
C ALA A 381 -16.12 8.51 28.95
N ILE A 382 -14.79 8.35 28.88
CA ILE A 382 -14.04 8.63 27.63
C ILE A 382 -13.17 7.44 27.22
N ALA A 383 -12.31 6.91 28.12
CA ALA A 383 -11.34 5.88 27.69
C ALA A 383 -12.03 4.60 27.24
N LEU A 384 -13.03 4.14 27.93
CA LEU A 384 -13.77 2.92 27.62
C LEU A 384 -14.53 3.03 26.29
N PRO A 385 -15.35 4.07 26.02
CA PRO A 385 -15.97 4.29 24.72
C PRO A 385 -14.96 4.45 23.57
N LEU A 386 -13.87 5.20 23.79
CA LEU A 386 -12.82 5.42 22.79
C LEU A 386 -12.13 4.11 22.41
N ALA A 387 -11.77 3.30 23.39
CA ALA A 387 -11.14 2.00 23.14
C ALA A 387 -12.11 1.02 22.47
N ALA A 388 -13.39 1.02 22.86
CA ALA A 388 -14.43 0.22 22.23
C ALA A 388 -14.63 0.57 20.75
N ALA A 389 -14.70 1.85 20.41
CA ALA A 389 -14.80 2.34 19.04
C ALA A 389 -13.54 2.00 18.22
N PHE A 390 -12.36 2.14 18.85
CA PHE A 390 -11.08 2.01 18.15
C PHE A 390 -10.60 0.55 17.98
N ARG A 391 -11.26 -0.44 18.65
CA ARG A 391 -10.87 -1.86 18.57
C ARG A 391 -10.79 -2.40 17.15
N TRP A 392 -11.72 -1.99 16.27
CA TRP A 392 -11.75 -2.41 14.88
C TRP A 392 -10.59 -1.86 14.06
N TYR A 393 -10.13 -0.65 14.34
CA TYR A 393 -8.93 -0.10 13.73
C TYR A 393 -7.71 -0.97 14.06
N TRP A 394 -7.47 -1.31 15.33
CA TRP A 394 -6.38 -2.21 15.72
C TRP A 394 -6.52 -3.59 15.11
N TYR A 395 -7.76 -4.10 15.00
CA TYR A 395 -8.04 -5.38 14.37
C TYR A 395 -7.61 -5.38 12.90
N TYR A 396 -8.08 -4.44 12.12
CA TYR A 396 -7.82 -4.36 10.69
C TYR A 396 -6.40 -3.91 10.32
N ARG A 397 -5.78 -3.06 11.14
CA ARG A 397 -4.36 -2.68 10.99
C ARG A 397 -3.40 -3.74 11.54
N ILE A 398 -3.91 -4.88 12.05
CA ILE A 398 -3.12 -5.96 12.66
C ILE A 398 -2.22 -5.43 13.78
N LEU A 399 -2.68 -4.41 14.49
CA LEU A 399 -2.01 -3.82 15.65
C LEU A 399 -2.47 -4.49 16.95
N TRP A 400 -2.68 -5.82 16.91
CA TRP A 400 -3.33 -6.57 18.00
C TRP A 400 -2.63 -6.46 19.35
N SER A 401 -1.31 -6.49 19.36
CA SER A 401 -0.56 -6.39 20.63
C SER A 401 -0.60 -4.98 21.21
N GLU A 402 -0.55 -3.95 20.38
CA GLU A 402 -0.74 -2.59 20.85
C GLU A 402 -2.18 -2.39 21.33
N GLY A 403 -3.14 -2.84 20.53
CA GLY A 403 -4.55 -2.84 20.91
C GLY A 403 -4.79 -3.56 22.24
N LEU A 404 -4.22 -4.77 22.42
CA LEU A 404 -4.35 -5.51 23.67
C LEU A 404 -3.79 -4.74 24.86
N ARG A 405 -2.64 -4.08 24.74
CA ARG A 405 -2.09 -3.23 25.82
C ARG A 405 -3.04 -2.09 26.19
N TRP A 406 -3.59 -1.40 25.19
CA TRP A 406 -4.54 -0.32 25.46
C TRP A 406 -5.83 -0.83 26.09
N LEU A 407 -6.42 -1.90 25.55
CA LEU A 407 -7.65 -2.50 26.07
C LEU A 407 -7.46 -2.98 27.51
N THR A 408 -6.33 -3.62 27.81
CA THR A 408 -6.00 -4.08 29.18
C THR A 408 -5.91 -2.91 30.14
N ARG A 409 -5.16 -1.84 29.80
CA ARG A 409 -5.04 -0.66 30.66
C ARG A 409 -6.39 0.01 30.93
N VAL A 410 -7.26 0.06 29.91
CA VAL A 410 -8.60 0.61 30.06
C VAL A 410 -9.44 -0.28 31.01
N LEU A 411 -9.41 -1.60 30.83
CA LEU A 411 -10.16 -2.53 31.70
C LEU A 411 -9.68 -2.53 33.15
N GLU A 412 -8.41 -2.24 33.42
CA GLU A 412 -7.83 -2.13 34.74
C GLU A 412 -8.34 -0.91 35.52
N ARG A 413 -8.69 0.17 34.80
CA ARG A 413 -9.10 1.45 35.39
C ARG A 413 -10.61 1.69 35.33
N ALA A 414 -11.28 1.18 34.30
CA ALA A 414 -12.72 1.35 34.12
C ALA A 414 -13.53 0.50 35.14
N SER A 415 -14.73 0.96 35.43
CA SER A 415 -15.67 0.25 36.30
C SER A 415 -16.07 -1.10 35.68
N LYS A 416 -16.44 -2.06 36.55
CA LYS A 416 -16.89 -3.37 36.11
C LYS A 416 -18.38 -3.43 35.74
N ASN A 417 -19.02 -2.28 35.61
CA ASN A 417 -20.44 -2.20 35.23
C ASN A 417 -20.69 -2.80 33.84
N VAL A 418 -21.87 -3.39 33.69
CA VAL A 418 -22.32 -3.91 32.38
C VAL A 418 -22.60 -2.74 31.44
N SER A 419 -21.86 -2.61 30.41
CA SER A 419 -22.07 -1.61 29.35
C SER A 419 -21.64 -2.16 27.98
N ALA A 420 -22.14 -1.58 26.89
CA ALA A 420 -21.78 -1.95 25.54
C ALA A 420 -20.29 -1.71 25.27
N GLU A 421 -19.76 -0.62 25.78
CA GLU A 421 -18.35 -0.24 25.60
C GLU A 421 -17.44 -1.25 26.30
N ARG A 422 -17.77 -1.63 27.55
CA ARG A 422 -16.98 -2.64 28.28
C ARG A 422 -17.03 -4.00 27.59
N ALA A 423 -18.20 -4.43 27.16
CA ALA A 423 -18.38 -5.68 26.43
C ALA A 423 -17.56 -5.66 25.12
N GLY A 424 -17.56 -4.54 24.38
CA GLY A 424 -16.77 -4.35 23.19
C GLY A 424 -15.26 -4.39 23.44
N VAL A 425 -14.79 -3.77 24.52
CA VAL A 425 -13.37 -3.79 24.92
C VAL A 425 -12.95 -5.21 25.33
N LEU A 426 -13.77 -5.94 26.07
CA LEU A 426 -13.54 -7.33 26.42
C LEU A 426 -13.50 -8.24 25.18
N ALA A 427 -14.46 -8.08 24.25
CA ALA A 427 -14.48 -8.85 23.00
C ALA A 427 -13.23 -8.60 22.16
N GLY A 428 -12.79 -7.35 22.03
CA GLY A 428 -11.53 -6.99 21.37
C GLY A 428 -10.31 -7.56 22.08
N SER A 429 -10.25 -7.46 23.42
CA SER A 429 -9.16 -8.02 24.23
C SER A 429 -9.05 -9.52 24.06
N GLY A 430 -10.18 -10.24 24.09
CA GLY A 430 -10.21 -11.69 23.88
C GLY A 430 -9.76 -12.09 22.47
N SER A 431 -10.21 -11.39 21.45
CA SER A 431 -9.77 -11.63 20.05
C SER A 431 -8.27 -11.41 19.88
N PHE A 432 -7.72 -10.32 20.44
CA PHE A 432 -6.29 -10.04 20.34
C PHE A 432 -5.43 -10.99 21.16
N ALA A 433 -5.89 -11.42 22.33
CA ALA A 433 -5.21 -12.43 23.13
C ALA A 433 -5.14 -13.78 22.40
N LEU A 434 -6.20 -14.16 21.66
CA LEU A 434 -6.20 -15.37 20.82
C LEU A 434 -5.09 -15.32 19.75
N TYR A 435 -4.98 -14.21 19.01
CA TYR A 435 -3.93 -14.06 18.01
C TYR A 435 -2.52 -13.91 18.60
N GLY A 436 -2.41 -13.48 19.85
CA GLY A 436 -1.19 -13.52 20.66
C GLY A 436 -0.85 -14.91 21.24
N GLY A 437 -1.74 -15.89 21.08
CA GLY A 437 -1.57 -17.27 21.53
C GLY A 437 -1.96 -17.51 23.02
N ASP A 438 -2.55 -16.51 23.71
CA ASP A 438 -3.06 -16.69 25.09
C ASP A 438 -4.53 -17.13 25.06
N VAL A 439 -4.73 -18.41 24.77
CA VAL A 439 -6.07 -19.03 24.67
C VAL A 439 -6.86 -18.92 26.00
N PRO A 440 -6.26 -19.13 27.20
CA PRO A 440 -6.99 -18.97 28.48
C PRO A 440 -7.47 -17.55 28.74
N ALA A 441 -6.64 -16.52 28.44
CA ALA A 441 -7.04 -15.12 28.59
C ALA A 441 -8.13 -14.75 27.58
N ALA A 442 -7.99 -15.19 26.33
CA ALA A 442 -8.98 -15.00 25.28
C ALA A 442 -10.35 -15.56 25.68
N ARG A 443 -10.37 -16.80 26.21
CA ARG A 443 -11.59 -17.46 26.66
C ARG A 443 -12.31 -16.63 27.74
N ARG A 444 -11.61 -16.29 28.83
CA ARG A 444 -12.19 -15.52 29.93
C ARG A 444 -12.80 -14.19 29.47
N ALA A 445 -12.08 -13.45 28.65
CA ALA A 445 -12.53 -12.15 28.16
C ALA A 445 -13.75 -12.27 27.24
N LEU A 446 -13.78 -13.26 26.34
CA LEU A 446 -14.91 -13.47 25.43
C LEU A 446 -16.14 -14.05 26.13
N GLU A 447 -16.00 -14.93 27.15
CA GLU A 447 -17.12 -15.41 27.95
C GLU A 447 -17.74 -14.30 28.81
N GLU A 448 -16.92 -13.39 29.37
CA GLU A 448 -17.41 -12.19 30.08
C GLU A 448 -18.15 -11.27 29.09
N ALA A 449 -17.59 -11.02 27.90
CA ALA A 449 -18.25 -10.22 26.87
C ALA A 449 -19.56 -10.84 26.39
N GLU A 450 -19.61 -12.17 26.15
CA GLU A 450 -20.82 -12.90 25.80
C GLU A 450 -21.93 -12.68 26.83
N SER A 451 -21.59 -12.84 28.13
CA SER A 451 -22.55 -12.63 29.21
C SER A 451 -23.13 -11.21 29.19
N MET A 452 -22.27 -10.20 28.98
CA MET A 452 -22.69 -8.80 28.91
C MET A 452 -23.57 -8.52 27.70
N TRP A 453 -23.18 -9.02 26.50
CA TRP A 453 -23.99 -8.83 25.29
C TRP A 453 -25.36 -9.48 25.37
N ARG A 454 -25.46 -10.66 26.01
CA ARG A 454 -26.75 -11.29 26.30
C ARG A 454 -27.61 -10.44 27.22
N ALA A 455 -27.03 -9.86 28.28
CA ALA A 455 -27.73 -8.99 29.21
C ALA A 455 -28.20 -7.68 28.55
N LEU A 456 -27.40 -7.14 27.63
CA LEU A 456 -27.70 -5.90 26.89
C LEU A 456 -28.67 -6.14 25.73
N GLY A 457 -28.84 -7.39 25.25
CA GLY A 457 -29.70 -7.73 24.13
C GLY A 457 -29.13 -7.36 22.77
N ASP A 458 -27.82 -7.01 22.67
CA ASP A 458 -27.19 -6.70 21.39
C ASP A 458 -26.79 -7.98 20.63
N ARG A 459 -27.67 -8.37 19.71
CA ARG A 459 -27.52 -9.59 18.90
C ARG A 459 -26.37 -9.51 17.88
N ARG A 460 -26.02 -8.31 17.40
CA ARG A 460 -24.96 -8.15 16.39
C ARG A 460 -23.60 -8.37 17.01
N GLU A 461 -23.32 -7.65 18.08
CA GLU A 461 -22.05 -7.79 18.80
C GLU A 461 -21.92 -9.17 19.47
N LEU A 462 -23.03 -9.74 19.93
CA LEU A 462 -23.06 -11.11 20.41
C LEU A 462 -22.65 -12.10 19.31
N ALA A 463 -23.15 -11.96 18.09
CA ALA A 463 -22.79 -12.82 16.97
C ALA A 463 -21.27 -12.80 16.70
N LEU A 464 -20.65 -11.61 16.65
CA LEU A 464 -19.20 -11.45 16.44
C LEU A 464 -18.39 -12.04 17.61
N THR A 465 -18.85 -11.84 18.83
CA THR A 465 -18.20 -12.39 20.05
C THR A 465 -18.24 -13.91 20.05
N LEU A 466 -19.39 -14.51 19.72
CA LEU A 466 -19.55 -15.97 19.60
C LEU A 466 -18.68 -16.56 18.49
N SER A 467 -18.53 -15.82 17.38
CA SER A 467 -17.63 -16.19 16.30
C SER A 467 -16.17 -16.29 16.78
N SER A 468 -15.70 -15.31 17.55
CA SER A 468 -14.36 -15.34 18.14
C SER A 468 -14.23 -16.43 19.21
N LEU A 469 -15.26 -16.66 20.02
CA LEU A 469 -15.26 -17.71 21.01
C LEU A 469 -15.22 -19.11 20.39
N ALA A 470 -15.90 -19.31 19.25
CA ALA A 470 -15.82 -20.57 18.49
C ALA A 470 -14.36 -20.86 18.06
N GLN A 471 -13.61 -19.85 17.63
CA GLN A 471 -12.18 -20.03 17.31
C GLN A 471 -11.36 -20.40 18.56
N VAL A 472 -11.63 -19.77 19.70
CA VAL A 472 -10.97 -20.10 20.98
C VAL A 472 -11.24 -21.57 21.35
N LEU A 473 -12.48 -22.01 21.24
CA LEU A 473 -12.88 -23.40 21.54
C LEU A 473 -12.25 -24.43 20.60
N VAL A 474 -12.11 -24.08 19.30
CA VAL A 474 -11.33 -24.91 18.35
C VAL A 474 -9.87 -25.03 18.78
N ASN A 475 -9.26 -23.95 19.26
CA ASN A 475 -7.87 -23.96 19.72
C ASN A 475 -7.73 -24.73 21.08
N ALA A 476 -8.79 -24.82 21.85
CA ALA A 476 -8.88 -25.66 23.04
C ALA A 476 -9.26 -27.14 22.73
N ASN A 477 -9.47 -27.48 21.44
CA ASN A 477 -9.92 -28.80 20.97
C ASN A 477 -11.33 -29.18 21.46
N GLU A 478 -12.19 -28.21 21.76
CA GLU A 478 -13.58 -28.37 22.19
C GLU A 478 -14.53 -28.21 20.99
N LEU A 479 -14.45 -29.12 20.00
CA LEU A 479 -15.07 -28.95 18.68
C LEU A 479 -16.60 -28.91 18.70
N ASP A 480 -17.26 -29.65 19.62
CA ASP A 480 -18.75 -29.65 19.70
C ASP A 480 -19.27 -28.33 20.30
N ALA A 481 -18.59 -27.83 21.35
CA ALA A 481 -18.90 -26.51 21.89
C ALA A 481 -18.62 -25.38 20.88
N ALA A 482 -17.54 -25.49 20.10
CA ALA A 482 -17.24 -24.58 19.01
C ALA A 482 -18.33 -24.55 17.94
N ALA A 483 -18.84 -25.73 17.53
CA ALA A 483 -19.91 -25.84 16.55
C ALA A 483 -21.20 -25.16 17.05
N ALA A 484 -21.60 -25.40 18.29
CA ALA A 484 -22.78 -24.75 18.86
C ALA A 484 -22.67 -23.23 18.88
N ARG A 485 -21.47 -22.68 19.21
CA ARG A 485 -21.23 -21.23 19.17
C ARG A 485 -21.21 -20.67 17.74
N ALA A 486 -20.65 -21.41 16.79
CA ALA A 486 -20.62 -21.02 15.39
C ALA A 486 -22.05 -20.98 14.79
N ASP A 487 -22.87 -21.99 15.05
CA ASP A 487 -24.24 -22.05 14.57
C ASP A 487 -25.09 -20.90 15.14
N GLU A 488 -24.97 -20.66 16.46
CA GLU A 488 -25.65 -19.53 17.11
C GLU A 488 -25.17 -18.19 16.55
N SER A 489 -23.87 -18.03 16.34
CA SER A 489 -23.27 -16.84 15.75
C SER A 489 -23.85 -16.51 14.38
N VAL A 490 -23.90 -17.47 13.46
CA VAL A 490 -24.47 -17.31 12.12
C VAL A 490 -25.98 -17.02 12.18
N ALA A 491 -26.72 -17.72 13.05
CA ALA A 491 -28.15 -17.50 13.21
C ALA A 491 -28.47 -16.07 13.69
N LEU A 492 -27.70 -15.56 14.67
CA LEU A 492 -27.86 -14.19 15.17
C LEU A 492 -27.46 -13.15 14.13
N ALA A 493 -26.37 -13.39 13.38
CA ALA A 493 -25.93 -12.50 12.31
C ALA A 493 -26.98 -12.37 11.22
N ARG A 494 -27.60 -13.49 10.79
CA ARG A 494 -28.70 -13.49 9.80
C ARG A 494 -29.95 -12.80 10.31
N ALA A 495 -30.26 -12.94 11.60
CA ALA A 495 -31.46 -12.34 12.18
C ALA A 495 -31.38 -10.84 12.44
N SER A 496 -30.20 -10.29 12.66
CA SER A 496 -30.03 -8.92 13.15
C SER A 496 -28.84 -8.16 12.56
N GLY A 497 -27.93 -8.85 11.85
CA GLY A 497 -26.72 -8.30 11.29
C GLY A 497 -26.91 -7.66 9.92
N THR A 498 -25.82 -7.07 9.46
CA THR A 498 -25.64 -6.68 8.05
C THR A 498 -24.95 -7.83 7.32
N ASP A 499 -24.86 -7.72 6.00
CA ASP A 499 -24.11 -8.67 5.15
C ASP A 499 -22.68 -8.89 5.68
N TYR A 500 -22.04 -7.81 6.17
CA TYR A 500 -20.74 -7.91 6.84
C TYR A 500 -20.74 -8.92 7.99
N HIS A 501 -21.70 -8.83 8.92
CA HIS A 501 -21.78 -9.72 10.08
C HIS A 501 -22.00 -11.16 9.66
N VAL A 502 -22.85 -11.38 8.66
CA VAL A 502 -23.11 -12.72 8.12
C VAL A 502 -21.84 -13.31 7.51
N ALA A 503 -21.19 -12.58 6.61
CA ALA A 503 -19.98 -13.06 5.95
C ALA A 503 -18.81 -13.27 6.94
N TYR A 504 -18.66 -12.39 7.93
CA TYR A 504 -17.67 -12.54 8.99
C TYR A 504 -17.92 -13.83 9.81
N CYS A 505 -19.15 -14.06 10.26
CA CYS A 505 -19.49 -15.25 11.06
C CYS A 505 -19.38 -16.54 10.23
N LEU A 506 -19.77 -16.53 8.97
CA LEU A 506 -19.60 -17.67 8.06
C LEU A 506 -18.11 -18.03 7.89
N THR A 507 -17.25 -17.03 7.71
CA THR A 507 -15.84 -17.27 7.45
C THR A 507 -15.07 -17.63 8.72
N ASN A 508 -15.24 -16.85 9.80
CA ASN A 508 -14.48 -17.00 11.04
C ASN A 508 -14.97 -18.12 11.95
N ALA A 509 -16.24 -18.46 11.90
CA ALA A 509 -16.83 -19.49 12.75
C ALA A 509 -17.25 -20.71 11.94
N ALA A 510 -18.28 -20.61 11.11
CA ALA A 510 -18.89 -21.78 10.46
C ALA A 510 -17.90 -22.56 9.60
N ALA A 511 -17.24 -21.90 8.64
CA ALA A 511 -16.27 -22.55 7.75
C ALA A 511 -15.06 -23.10 8.53
N PHE A 512 -14.55 -22.31 9.48
CA PHE A 512 -13.39 -22.71 10.29
C PHE A 512 -13.68 -23.93 11.17
N VAL A 513 -14.81 -23.95 11.89
CA VAL A 513 -15.22 -25.07 12.72
C VAL A 513 -15.53 -26.31 11.87
N ALA A 514 -16.27 -26.17 10.77
CA ALA A 514 -16.57 -27.27 9.85
C ALA A 514 -15.27 -27.87 9.29
N HIS A 515 -14.32 -27.05 8.86
CA HIS A 515 -13.01 -27.52 8.40
C HIS A 515 -12.28 -28.32 9.48
N LYS A 516 -12.29 -27.87 10.74
CA LYS A 516 -11.62 -28.59 11.85
C LYS A 516 -12.32 -29.88 12.25
N ARG A 517 -13.62 -29.98 12.08
CA ARG A 517 -14.39 -31.22 12.23
C ARG A 517 -14.20 -32.21 11.07
N GLY A 518 -13.56 -31.79 9.98
CA GLY A 518 -13.37 -32.59 8.77
C GLY A 518 -14.52 -32.51 7.77
N ASP A 519 -15.55 -31.69 8.02
CA ASP A 519 -16.65 -31.45 7.09
C ASP A 519 -16.29 -30.37 6.09
N SER A 520 -15.49 -30.78 5.09
CA SER A 520 -15.01 -29.87 4.05
C SER A 520 -16.13 -29.33 3.16
N ASP A 521 -17.22 -30.08 3.01
CA ASP A 521 -18.34 -29.63 2.16
C ASP A 521 -19.19 -28.56 2.86
N ALA A 522 -19.40 -28.68 4.18
CA ALA A 522 -20.03 -27.59 4.95
C ALA A 522 -19.15 -26.35 4.99
N ALA A 523 -17.82 -26.52 5.11
CA ALA A 523 -16.87 -25.41 5.07
C ALA A 523 -16.91 -24.68 3.71
N ASP A 524 -16.91 -25.40 2.59
CA ASP A 524 -17.01 -24.81 1.25
C ASP A 524 -18.32 -24.06 1.06
N ARG A 525 -19.47 -24.62 1.44
CA ARG A 525 -20.75 -23.92 1.34
C ARG A 525 -20.77 -22.60 2.11
N ALA A 526 -20.21 -22.61 3.33
CA ALA A 526 -20.10 -21.39 4.15
C ALA A 526 -19.21 -20.34 3.49
N LEU A 527 -18.09 -20.77 2.88
CA LEU A 527 -17.17 -19.86 2.19
C LEU A 527 -17.73 -19.35 0.86
N GLU A 528 -18.51 -20.14 0.12
CA GLU A 528 -19.22 -19.71 -1.09
C GLU A 528 -20.24 -18.61 -0.78
N GLU A 529 -21.02 -18.78 0.28
CA GLU A 529 -21.95 -17.74 0.73
C GLU A 529 -21.21 -16.48 1.19
N ALA A 530 -20.13 -16.63 1.94
CA ALA A 530 -19.31 -15.50 2.39
C ALA A 530 -18.67 -14.76 1.21
N GLU A 531 -18.14 -15.48 0.22
CA GLU A 531 -17.54 -14.90 -0.99
C GLU A 531 -18.54 -14.12 -1.81
N ALA A 532 -19.76 -14.64 -1.96
CA ALA A 532 -20.86 -13.96 -2.65
C ALA A 532 -21.20 -12.60 -2.01
N ILE A 533 -21.04 -12.48 -0.69
CA ILE A 533 -21.23 -11.23 0.05
C ILE A 533 -19.99 -10.30 -0.06
N TRP A 534 -18.78 -10.85 0.10
CA TRP A 534 -17.55 -10.05 0.11
C TRP A 534 -17.15 -9.48 -1.24
N SER A 535 -17.36 -10.24 -2.34
CA SER A 535 -16.90 -9.87 -3.68
C SER A 535 -17.55 -8.60 -4.24
N PRO A 536 -18.88 -8.40 -4.15
CA PRO A 536 -19.51 -7.15 -4.59
C PRO A 536 -19.06 -5.93 -3.76
N ASN A 537 -18.88 -6.16 -2.46
CA ASN A 537 -18.59 -5.10 -1.50
C ASN A 537 -17.11 -4.72 -1.42
N LYS A 538 -16.21 -5.46 -2.10
CA LYS A 538 -14.75 -5.22 -2.15
C LYS A 538 -14.12 -4.97 -0.77
N HIS A 539 -14.62 -5.63 0.27
CA HIS A 539 -14.08 -5.44 1.60
C HIS A 539 -12.61 -5.92 1.66
N PRO A 540 -11.66 -5.09 2.10
CA PRO A 540 -10.23 -5.35 1.90
C PRO A 540 -9.71 -6.63 2.56
N LEU A 541 -10.36 -7.11 3.62
CA LEU A 541 -9.95 -8.34 4.30
C LEU A 541 -10.88 -9.54 4.04
N GLY A 542 -12.06 -9.34 3.48
CA GLY A 542 -13.03 -10.40 3.28
C GLY A 542 -12.56 -11.44 2.27
N LEU A 543 -12.16 -10.99 1.09
CA LEU A 543 -11.72 -11.89 0.02
C LEU A 543 -10.41 -12.63 0.35
N PRO A 544 -9.34 -11.99 0.88
CA PRO A 544 -8.15 -12.71 1.33
C PRO A 544 -8.43 -13.80 2.37
N PHE A 545 -9.38 -13.54 3.27
CA PHE A 545 -9.79 -14.52 4.27
C PHE A 545 -10.41 -15.76 3.62
N VAL A 546 -11.39 -15.57 2.74
CA VAL A 546 -12.06 -16.67 2.02
C VAL A 546 -11.06 -17.46 1.18
N LEU A 547 -10.21 -16.78 0.42
CA LEU A 547 -9.23 -17.43 -0.45
C LEU A 547 -8.22 -18.28 0.34
N THR A 548 -7.70 -17.78 1.46
CA THR A 548 -6.79 -18.56 2.30
C THR A 548 -7.50 -19.75 2.97
N ALA A 549 -8.75 -19.59 3.39
CA ALA A 549 -9.55 -20.67 3.94
C ALA A 549 -9.83 -21.77 2.90
N ARG A 550 -10.23 -21.40 1.68
CA ARG A 550 -10.39 -22.35 0.57
C ARG A 550 -9.09 -23.07 0.21
N GLY A 551 -7.96 -22.36 0.26
CA GLY A 551 -6.65 -22.95 0.06
C GLY A 551 -6.34 -24.05 1.08
N LEU A 552 -6.67 -23.84 2.36
CA LEU A 552 -6.51 -24.84 3.43
C LEU A 552 -7.44 -26.05 3.25
N ILE A 553 -8.69 -25.82 2.83
CA ILE A 553 -9.63 -26.92 2.55
C ILE A 553 -9.14 -27.76 1.38
N ALA A 554 -8.68 -27.13 0.30
CA ALA A 554 -8.12 -27.81 -0.86
C ALA A 554 -6.89 -28.66 -0.49
N LEU A 555 -5.99 -28.14 0.36
CA LEU A 555 -4.85 -28.92 0.88
C LEU A 555 -5.33 -30.18 1.62
N ARG A 556 -6.35 -30.07 2.44
CA ARG A 556 -6.88 -31.20 3.20
C ARG A 556 -7.50 -32.27 2.31
N ARG A 557 -8.06 -31.89 1.17
CA ARG A 557 -8.56 -32.80 0.13
C ARG A 557 -7.46 -33.39 -0.74
N GLY A 558 -6.21 -32.94 -0.59
CA GLY A 558 -5.08 -33.33 -1.45
C GLY A 558 -5.11 -32.63 -2.82
N ASP A 559 -5.98 -31.64 -3.03
CA ASP A 559 -6.04 -30.85 -4.27
C ASP A 559 -5.00 -29.72 -4.24
N HIS A 560 -3.73 -30.11 -4.41
CA HIS A 560 -2.61 -29.18 -4.41
C HIS A 560 -2.71 -28.09 -5.50
N PRO A 561 -3.18 -28.37 -6.74
CA PRO A 561 -3.38 -27.34 -7.76
C PRO A 561 -4.40 -26.29 -7.35
N ALA A 562 -5.55 -26.69 -6.77
CA ALA A 562 -6.55 -25.74 -6.30
C ALA A 562 -6.02 -24.93 -5.09
N ALA A 563 -5.34 -25.57 -4.16
CA ALA A 563 -4.73 -24.91 -3.00
C ALA A 563 -3.73 -23.82 -3.43
N ALA A 564 -2.84 -24.15 -4.37
CA ALA A 564 -1.88 -23.20 -4.91
C ALA A 564 -2.57 -22.03 -5.66
N ARG A 565 -3.62 -22.31 -6.42
CA ARG A 565 -4.41 -21.27 -7.11
C ARG A 565 -5.04 -20.29 -6.12
N PHE A 566 -5.70 -20.79 -5.08
CA PHE A 566 -6.31 -19.94 -4.06
C PHE A 566 -5.28 -19.13 -3.27
N ALA A 567 -4.15 -19.73 -2.93
CA ALA A 567 -3.08 -19.02 -2.21
C ALA A 567 -2.44 -17.92 -3.06
N ARG A 568 -2.22 -18.15 -4.36
CA ARG A 568 -1.74 -17.09 -5.27
C ARG A 568 -2.76 -15.96 -5.43
N ALA A 569 -4.03 -16.29 -5.53
CA ALA A 569 -5.10 -15.28 -5.57
C ALA A 569 -5.14 -14.46 -4.27
N ALA A 570 -4.99 -15.10 -3.12
CA ALA A 570 -4.89 -14.40 -1.83
C ALA A 570 -3.70 -13.45 -1.78
N LEU A 571 -2.52 -13.86 -2.27
CA LEU A 571 -1.34 -12.99 -2.35
C LEU A 571 -1.54 -11.80 -3.29
N ALA A 572 -2.25 -11.98 -4.41
CA ALA A 572 -2.57 -10.87 -5.31
C ALA A 572 -3.40 -9.77 -4.63
N GLU A 573 -4.32 -10.16 -3.74
CA GLU A 573 -5.12 -9.22 -2.95
C GLU A 573 -4.34 -8.61 -1.77
N THR A 574 -3.52 -9.40 -1.08
CA THR A 574 -2.85 -8.97 0.16
C THR A 574 -1.56 -8.19 -0.06
N ARG A 575 -0.85 -8.43 -1.17
CA ARG A 575 0.43 -7.78 -1.48
C ARG A 575 0.33 -6.26 -1.58
N PRO A 576 -0.64 -5.65 -2.30
CA PRO A 576 -0.78 -4.20 -2.37
C PRO A 576 -1.05 -3.54 -1.01
N MET A 577 -1.74 -4.25 -0.11
CA MET A 577 -2.08 -3.78 1.23
C MET A 577 -0.99 -4.09 2.27
N ARG A 578 0.06 -4.85 1.88
CA ARG A 578 1.11 -5.37 2.76
C ARG A 578 0.53 -6.11 3.97
N ASP A 579 -0.48 -6.93 3.75
CA ASP A 579 -1.07 -7.74 4.79
C ASP A 579 -0.18 -8.95 5.11
N TYR A 580 0.54 -8.88 6.21
CA TYR A 580 1.46 -9.92 6.66
C TYR A 580 0.76 -11.20 7.11
N TRP A 581 -0.46 -11.09 7.67
CA TRP A 581 -1.17 -12.23 8.24
C TRP A 581 -1.67 -13.19 7.17
N PHE A 582 -2.46 -12.68 6.21
CA PHE A 582 -2.98 -13.52 5.14
C PHE A 582 -1.90 -13.90 4.13
N SER A 583 -0.90 -13.04 3.91
CA SER A 583 0.25 -13.40 3.09
C SER A 583 1.04 -14.56 3.69
N ALA A 584 1.33 -14.56 4.98
CA ALA A 584 2.01 -15.67 5.65
C ALA A 584 1.23 -16.98 5.53
N ARG A 585 -0.11 -16.93 5.66
CA ARG A 585 -0.96 -18.11 5.44
C ARG A 585 -0.88 -18.62 4.00
N ALA A 586 -0.94 -17.71 3.02
CA ALA A 586 -0.82 -18.07 1.61
C ALA A 586 0.56 -18.67 1.29
N LEU A 587 1.64 -18.11 1.84
CA LEU A 587 2.99 -18.65 1.69
C LEU A 587 3.09 -20.10 2.24
N ARG A 588 2.50 -20.36 3.40
CA ARG A 588 2.48 -21.73 3.97
C ARG A 588 1.70 -22.71 3.12
N ILE A 589 0.54 -22.30 2.59
CA ILE A 589 -0.20 -23.13 1.64
C ILE A 589 0.66 -23.46 0.42
N LEU A 590 1.36 -22.47 -0.11
CA LEU A 590 2.26 -22.67 -1.27
C LEU A 590 3.48 -23.53 -0.90
N ALA A 591 4.01 -23.43 0.30
CA ALA A 591 5.07 -24.32 0.78
C ALA A 591 4.61 -25.79 0.79
N PHE A 592 3.39 -26.06 1.27
CA PHE A 592 2.81 -27.41 1.23
C PHE A 592 2.59 -27.94 -0.18
N THR A 593 2.33 -27.06 -1.15
CA THR A 593 2.10 -27.44 -2.55
C THR A 593 3.39 -27.56 -3.34
N SER A 594 4.52 -27.10 -2.82
CA SER A 594 5.84 -27.14 -3.49
C SER A 594 6.60 -28.42 -3.17
N THR A 595 5.94 -29.59 -3.32
CA THR A 595 6.54 -30.91 -2.99
C THR A 595 7.65 -31.35 -3.92
N ALA A 596 7.72 -30.78 -5.13
CA ALA A 596 8.77 -31.04 -6.11
C ALA A 596 10.03 -30.17 -5.92
N ASP A 597 9.91 -29.05 -5.19
CA ASP A 597 10.99 -28.11 -4.88
C ASP A 597 11.07 -27.88 -3.36
N LEU A 598 11.72 -28.82 -2.68
CA LEU A 598 11.85 -28.81 -1.22
C LEU A 598 12.62 -27.57 -0.69
N PRO A 599 13.71 -27.10 -1.33
CA PRO A 599 14.40 -25.87 -0.94
C PRO A 599 13.47 -24.64 -1.01
N ARG A 600 12.64 -24.56 -2.03
CA ARG A 600 11.62 -23.51 -2.13
C ARG A 600 10.58 -23.61 -1.02
N ALA A 601 10.06 -24.81 -0.74
CA ALA A 601 9.11 -25.05 0.35
C ALA A 601 9.70 -24.59 1.70
N ALA A 602 10.97 -24.90 1.97
CA ALA A 602 11.68 -24.47 3.16
C ALA A 602 11.82 -22.93 3.24
N ARG A 603 12.16 -22.28 2.14
CA ARG A 603 12.23 -20.80 2.06
C ARG A 603 10.87 -20.16 2.32
N LEU A 604 9.80 -20.67 1.70
CA LEU A 604 8.45 -20.13 1.84
C LEU A 604 7.91 -20.28 3.27
N VAL A 605 8.10 -21.44 3.90
CA VAL A 605 7.62 -21.64 5.28
C VAL A 605 8.38 -20.76 6.26
N SER A 606 9.70 -20.61 6.09
CA SER A 606 10.51 -19.76 6.95
C SER A 606 10.21 -18.26 6.74
N ALA A 607 9.96 -17.82 5.50
CA ALA A 607 9.49 -16.47 5.21
C ALA A 607 8.12 -16.19 5.84
N ALA A 608 7.19 -17.14 5.79
CA ALA A 608 5.89 -17.01 6.45
C ALA A 608 6.04 -16.86 7.97
N ASP A 609 6.94 -17.63 8.59
CA ASP A 609 7.22 -17.50 10.03
C ASP A 609 7.87 -16.14 10.37
N ALA A 610 8.76 -15.64 9.53
CA ALA A 610 9.34 -14.31 9.67
C ALA A 610 8.25 -13.22 9.58
N MET A 611 7.30 -13.34 8.64
CA MET A 611 6.16 -12.43 8.53
C MET A 611 5.31 -12.42 9.81
N LEU A 612 5.01 -13.59 10.38
CA LEU A 612 4.24 -13.66 11.64
C LEU A 612 5.00 -13.06 12.81
N ARG A 613 6.32 -13.31 12.92
CA ARG A 613 7.17 -12.66 13.94
C ARG A 613 7.13 -11.14 13.82
N THR A 614 7.18 -10.64 12.58
CA THR A 614 7.15 -9.19 12.29
C THR A 614 5.90 -8.51 12.84
N ILE A 615 4.75 -9.18 12.80
CA ILE A 615 3.49 -8.66 13.36
C ILE A 615 3.23 -9.13 14.79
N GLY A 616 4.16 -9.89 15.42
CA GLY A 616 4.04 -10.49 16.73
C GLY A 616 2.87 -11.45 16.90
N ALA A 617 2.42 -12.01 15.79
CA ALA A 617 1.42 -13.06 15.80
C ALA A 617 2.10 -14.42 15.99
N ARG A 618 1.37 -15.33 16.58
CA ARG A 618 1.79 -16.72 16.74
C ARG A 618 0.91 -17.64 15.93
N LEU A 619 1.48 -18.76 15.50
CA LEU A 619 0.70 -19.85 14.94
C LEU A 619 -0.35 -20.29 15.96
N LEU A 620 -1.59 -20.33 15.53
CA LEU A 620 -2.65 -20.92 16.31
C LEU A 620 -2.37 -22.42 16.46
N MET A 621 -2.82 -23.04 17.56
CA MET A 621 -2.50 -24.45 17.89
C MET A 621 -2.74 -25.40 16.72
N HIS A 622 -3.84 -25.19 16.00
CA HIS A 622 -4.19 -26.02 14.85
C HIS A 622 -3.27 -25.83 13.63
N GLU A 623 -2.71 -24.64 13.45
CA GLU A 623 -1.75 -24.34 12.36
C GLU A 623 -0.36 -24.88 12.73
N LYS A 624 -0.06 -24.95 14.02
CA LYS A 624 1.21 -25.45 14.53
C LYS A 624 1.44 -26.90 14.18
N ASN A 625 0.42 -27.76 14.32
CA ASN A 625 0.51 -29.17 13.96
C ASN A 625 0.79 -29.39 12.47
N GLU A 626 0.10 -28.63 11.61
CA GLU A 626 0.33 -28.67 10.14
C GLU A 626 1.75 -28.19 9.82
N HIS A 627 2.18 -27.08 10.43
CA HIS A 627 3.52 -26.54 10.28
C HIS A 627 4.63 -27.52 10.72
N GLU A 628 4.46 -28.16 11.89
CA GLU A 628 5.40 -29.17 12.41
C GLU A 628 5.48 -30.40 11.47
N THR A 629 4.34 -30.79 10.88
CA THR A 629 4.30 -31.87 9.89
C THR A 629 5.08 -31.50 8.62
N LEU A 630 4.94 -30.28 8.10
CA LEU A 630 5.70 -29.81 6.97
C LEU A 630 7.20 -29.78 7.27
N LEU A 631 7.60 -29.23 8.42
CA LEU A 631 9.01 -29.19 8.81
C LEU A 631 9.59 -30.60 9.03
N ALA A 632 8.81 -31.53 9.57
CA ALA A 632 9.22 -32.93 9.71
C ALA A 632 9.45 -33.60 8.35
N THR A 633 8.56 -33.33 7.38
CA THR A 633 8.70 -33.80 6.00
C THR A 633 9.96 -33.25 5.33
N LEU A 634 10.22 -31.94 5.48
CA LEU A 634 11.40 -31.31 4.94
C LEU A 634 12.69 -31.89 5.56
N ARG A 635 12.71 -32.08 6.90
CA ARG A 635 13.85 -32.71 7.60
C ARG A 635 14.12 -34.16 7.15
N ALA A 636 13.07 -34.91 6.83
CA ALA A 636 13.19 -36.27 6.35
C ALA A 636 13.68 -36.39 4.90
N SER A 637 13.44 -35.32 4.09
CA SER A 637 13.60 -35.37 2.65
C SER A 637 14.77 -34.51 2.11
N MET A 638 15.42 -33.71 2.99
CA MET A 638 16.55 -32.84 2.61
C MET A 638 17.78 -33.06 3.50
N PRO A 639 19.00 -32.90 2.95
CA PRO A 639 20.22 -32.79 3.76
C PRO A 639 20.11 -31.65 4.77
N ALA A 640 20.61 -31.88 5.99
CA ALA A 640 20.47 -30.90 7.07
C ALA A 640 21.08 -29.54 6.76
N GLU A 641 22.24 -29.49 6.13
CA GLU A 641 22.91 -28.24 5.73
C GLU A 641 22.11 -27.45 4.68
N GLU A 642 21.52 -28.15 3.72
CA GLU A 642 20.69 -27.54 2.66
C GLU A 642 19.38 -27.00 3.24
N LEU A 643 18.75 -27.74 4.15
CA LEU A 643 17.54 -27.27 4.84
C LEU A 643 17.83 -26.04 5.70
N GLU A 644 18.90 -26.04 6.50
CA GLU A 644 19.31 -24.92 7.34
C GLU A 644 19.60 -23.67 6.48
N ALA A 645 20.31 -23.81 5.36
CA ALA A 645 20.56 -22.74 4.41
C ALA A 645 19.27 -22.17 3.83
N ALA A 646 18.35 -23.02 3.38
CA ALA A 646 17.07 -22.60 2.81
C ALA A 646 16.16 -21.91 3.86
N LEU A 647 16.11 -22.40 5.08
CA LEU A 647 15.36 -21.78 6.18
C LEU A 647 15.94 -20.40 6.54
N THR A 648 17.28 -20.30 6.58
CA THR A 648 17.98 -19.03 6.85
C THR A 648 17.71 -18.01 5.76
N GLU A 649 17.84 -18.42 4.49
CA GLU A 649 17.54 -17.57 3.33
C GLU A 649 16.08 -17.10 3.39
N GLY A 650 15.13 -18.02 3.59
CA GLY A 650 13.71 -17.68 3.68
C GLY A 650 13.40 -16.69 4.79
N SER A 651 13.99 -16.86 5.98
CA SER A 651 13.78 -15.95 7.12
C SER A 651 14.33 -14.54 6.90
N SER A 652 15.32 -14.40 6.01
CA SER A 652 15.92 -13.10 5.66
C SER A 652 15.17 -12.34 4.56
N LEU A 653 14.22 -12.98 3.88
CA LEU A 653 13.43 -12.35 2.82
C LEU A 653 12.53 -11.24 3.38
N GLY A 654 12.59 -10.08 2.75
CA GLY A 654 11.60 -9.04 2.98
C GLY A 654 10.22 -9.43 2.41
N PHE A 655 9.17 -8.72 2.83
CA PHE A 655 7.77 -9.02 2.45
C PHE A 655 7.58 -9.20 0.93
N ASP A 656 8.07 -8.24 0.13
CA ASP A 656 7.88 -8.29 -1.33
C ASP A 656 8.66 -9.43 -1.97
N ALA A 657 9.91 -9.66 -1.53
CA ALA A 657 10.74 -10.75 -2.02
C ALA A 657 10.12 -12.13 -1.69
N ALA A 658 9.55 -12.29 -0.50
CA ALA A 658 8.84 -13.50 -0.12
C ALA A 658 7.58 -13.73 -0.96
N CYS A 659 6.80 -12.66 -1.22
CA CYS A 659 5.64 -12.72 -2.10
C CYS A 659 6.05 -13.03 -3.55
N GLU A 660 7.15 -12.48 -4.04
CA GLU A 660 7.68 -12.78 -5.37
C GLU A 660 8.17 -14.21 -5.48
N LEU A 661 8.89 -14.70 -4.48
CA LEU A 661 9.26 -16.12 -4.41
C LEU A 661 7.99 -17.00 -4.48
N ALA A 662 6.93 -16.63 -3.77
CA ALA A 662 5.68 -17.36 -3.75
C ALA A 662 4.91 -17.30 -5.08
N LEU A 663 4.93 -16.15 -5.73
CA LEU A 663 4.26 -15.91 -7.01
C LEU A 663 5.12 -16.32 -8.21
N SER A 664 6.45 -16.39 -8.05
CA SER A 664 7.28 -16.97 -9.08
C SER A 664 6.75 -18.39 -9.32
N THR A 665 6.31 -18.65 -10.53
CA THR A 665 6.04 -20.01 -10.96
C THR A 665 7.28 -20.82 -10.63
N GLU A 666 7.09 -21.99 -10.00
CA GLU A 666 8.15 -22.97 -9.85
C GLU A 666 9.01 -22.93 -11.12
N GLN A 667 10.33 -22.75 -10.96
CA GLN A 667 11.20 -23.50 -11.81
C GLN A 667 10.94 -24.97 -11.42
N ALA A 668 9.75 -25.47 -11.79
CA ALA A 668 9.57 -26.87 -12.01
C ALA A 668 10.75 -27.24 -12.90
N SER A 669 11.51 -28.24 -12.49
CA SER A 669 12.41 -28.95 -13.37
C SER A 669 11.78 -28.96 -14.76
N VAL A 670 12.27 -28.11 -15.63
CA VAL A 670 11.84 -27.82 -16.99
C VAL A 670 10.60 -28.65 -17.41
N ILE A 671 9.42 -28.35 -16.89
CA ILE A 671 8.21 -28.67 -17.62
C ILE A 671 8.24 -27.63 -18.73
N GLU A 672 8.65 -28.12 -19.90
CA GLU A 672 8.81 -27.31 -21.08
C GLU A 672 7.53 -26.53 -21.32
N GLN A 673 7.51 -25.22 -20.96
CA GLN A 673 6.34 -24.39 -21.18
C GLN A 673 6.15 -24.23 -22.68
N LEU A 674 5.01 -24.64 -23.18
CA LEU A 674 4.63 -24.48 -24.56
C LEU A 674 4.19 -23.03 -24.82
N HIS A 675 4.92 -22.35 -25.67
CA HIS A 675 4.54 -21.02 -26.12
C HIS A 675 4.12 -21.08 -27.60
N VAL A 676 2.93 -20.57 -27.88
CA VAL A 676 2.33 -20.51 -29.24
C VAL A 676 2.19 -19.03 -29.60
N ALA A 677 3.16 -18.52 -30.33
CA ALA A 677 3.06 -17.18 -30.92
C ALA A 677 2.25 -17.30 -32.23
N ASP A 678 0.95 -17.02 -32.11
CA ASP A 678 -0.04 -17.21 -33.18
C ASP A 678 -0.61 -15.89 -33.72
N LEU A 679 -0.17 -14.73 -33.16
CA LEU A 679 -0.43 -13.39 -33.68
C LEU A 679 0.76 -12.91 -34.52
N GLY A 680 0.70 -13.10 -35.80
CA GLY A 680 1.78 -12.93 -36.77
C GLY A 680 2.19 -14.26 -37.37
N PRO A 681 3.45 -14.43 -37.85
CA PRO A 681 3.97 -15.71 -38.32
C PRO A 681 4.03 -16.74 -37.21
N LEU A 682 3.46 -17.91 -37.41
CA LEU A 682 3.36 -18.96 -36.39
C LEU A 682 4.72 -19.43 -35.90
N GLN A 683 4.99 -19.23 -34.61
CA GLN A 683 6.15 -19.81 -33.94
C GLN A 683 5.68 -20.62 -32.73
N ILE A 684 6.16 -21.84 -32.59
CA ILE A 684 5.85 -22.71 -31.46
C ILE A 684 7.15 -23.14 -30.80
N THR A 685 7.30 -22.89 -29.53
CA THR A 685 8.46 -23.26 -28.73
C THR A 685 8.04 -24.11 -27.55
N LEU A 686 8.83 -25.14 -27.21
CA LEU A 686 8.67 -25.95 -26.02
C LEU A 686 9.96 -25.86 -25.20
N GLY A 687 9.86 -25.35 -23.95
CA GLY A 687 11.05 -25.09 -23.14
C GLY A 687 12.04 -24.10 -23.79
N GLY A 688 11.54 -23.11 -24.56
CA GLY A 688 12.35 -22.15 -25.31
C GLY A 688 13.01 -22.67 -26.59
N LYS A 689 12.81 -23.96 -26.96
CA LYS A 689 13.32 -24.53 -28.18
C LYS A 689 12.22 -24.58 -29.25
N PRO A 690 12.51 -24.18 -30.52
CA PRO A 690 11.52 -24.27 -31.58
C PRO A 690 11.08 -25.73 -31.81
N LEU A 691 9.77 -25.95 -31.93
CA LEU A 691 9.23 -27.24 -32.33
C LEU A 691 9.58 -27.54 -33.81
N ALA A 692 10.11 -28.73 -34.09
CA ALA A 692 10.54 -29.11 -35.42
C ALA A 692 9.48 -28.92 -36.51
N SER A 693 9.83 -28.25 -37.61
CA SER A 693 8.91 -27.80 -38.67
C SER A 693 9.01 -28.59 -39.97
N GLU A 694 9.85 -29.63 -40.07
CA GLU A 694 10.10 -30.32 -41.33
C GLU A 694 9.00 -31.33 -41.70
N GLY A 695 8.42 -31.13 -42.90
CA GLY A 695 7.45 -32.01 -43.58
C GLY A 695 5.97 -31.72 -43.29
N ARG A 696 5.10 -31.96 -44.32
CA ARG A 696 3.63 -31.75 -44.27
C ARG A 696 2.93 -32.42 -43.07
N ALA A 697 3.46 -33.50 -42.58
CA ALA A 697 2.87 -34.25 -41.48
C ALA A 697 3.10 -33.55 -40.10
N SER A 698 4.24 -32.87 -39.96
CA SER A 698 4.55 -32.03 -38.78
C SER A 698 3.72 -30.75 -38.80
N GLN A 699 3.51 -30.17 -39.97
CA GLN A 699 2.67 -28.96 -40.13
C GLN A 699 1.23 -29.24 -39.68
N ARG A 700 0.59 -30.32 -40.07
CA ARG A 700 -0.78 -30.68 -39.65
C ARG A 700 -0.92 -30.91 -38.15
N ALA A 701 0.14 -31.46 -37.52
CA ALA A 701 0.15 -31.64 -36.08
C ALA A 701 0.26 -30.29 -35.33
N ARG A 702 1.06 -29.34 -35.86
CA ARG A 702 1.17 -27.96 -35.31
C ARG A 702 -0.13 -27.20 -35.51
N GLU A 703 -0.79 -27.30 -36.62
CA GLU A 703 -2.13 -26.72 -36.87
C GLU A 703 -3.16 -27.27 -35.87
N LEU A 704 -3.15 -28.59 -35.60
CA LEU A 704 -4.00 -29.21 -34.60
C LEU A 704 -3.75 -28.61 -33.20
N LEU A 705 -2.47 -28.43 -32.85
CA LEU A 705 -2.12 -27.80 -31.57
C LEU A 705 -2.73 -26.38 -31.42
N VAL A 706 -2.53 -25.55 -32.43
CA VAL A 706 -3.10 -24.19 -32.43
C VAL A 706 -4.63 -24.23 -32.34
N PHE A 707 -5.25 -25.17 -33.07
CA PHE A 707 -6.70 -25.34 -33.00
C PHE A 707 -7.18 -25.74 -31.61
N LEU A 708 -6.47 -26.66 -30.91
CA LEU A 708 -6.81 -27.07 -29.55
C LEU A 708 -6.71 -25.89 -28.57
N VAL A 709 -5.63 -25.11 -28.66
CA VAL A 709 -5.37 -23.98 -27.78
C VAL A 709 -6.32 -22.81 -28.06
N ALA A 710 -6.68 -22.55 -29.32
CA ALA A 710 -7.58 -21.45 -29.69
C ALA A 710 -9.06 -21.71 -29.40
N HIS A 711 -9.44 -22.90 -28.91
CA HIS A 711 -10.80 -23.26 -28.60
C HIS A 711 -10.97 -23.79 -27.17
N PRO A 712 -10.75 -22.96 -26.13
CA PRO A 712 -10.99 -23.40 -24.76
C PRO A 712 -12.49 -23.69 -24.53
N PRO A 713 -12.86 -24.65 -23.66
CA PRO A 713 -12.02 -25.59 -22.89
C PRO A 713 -11.56 -26.85 -23.64
N GLY A 714 -11.42 -26.79 -24.93
CA GLY A 714 -11.03 -27.87 -25.83
C GLY A 714 -12.15 -28.28 -26.80
N PRO A 715 -11.83 -28.54 -28.10
CA PRO A 715 -12.80 -28.98 -29.10
C PRO A 715 -13.13 -30.47 -28.98
N THR A 716 -14.30 -30.86 -29.45
CA THR A 716 -14.62 -32.28 -29.65
C THR A 716 -13.96 -32.80 -30.94
N LYS A 717 -13.85 -34.10 -31.07
CA LYS A 717 -13.29 -34.74 -32.26
C LYS A 717 -14.07 -34.40 -33.54
N GLU A 718 -15.39 -34.31 -33.42
CA GLU A 718 -16.29 -33.93 -34.52
C GLU A 718 -16.00 -32.50 -34.99
N LYS A 719 -15.78 -31.58 -34.06
CA LYS A 719 -15.43 -30.17 -34.36
C LYS A 719 -14.09 -30.10 -35.07
N VAL A 720 -13.11 -30.87 -34.64
CA VAL A 720 -11.80 -30.99 -35.34
C VAL A 720 -12.00 -31.61 -36.73
N GLY A 721 -12.83 -32.63 -36.84
CA GLY A 721 -13.14 -33.30 -38.11
C GLY A 721 -13.67 -32.35 -39.17
N VAL A 722 -14.67 -31.55 -38.83
CA VAL A 722 -15.25 -30.53 -39.71
C VAL A 722 -14.21 -29.48 -40.12
N ALA A 723 -13.36 -29.07 -39.21
CA ALA A 723 -12.34 -28.03 -39.47
C ALA A 723 -11.21 -28.49 -40.36
N PHE A 724 -10.76 -29.77 -40.22
CA PHE A 724 -9.55 -30.29 -40.87
C PHE A 724 -9.82 -31.19 -42.05
N TRP A 725 -10.94 -31.84 -42.09
CA TRP A 725 -11.34 -32.83 -43.14
C TRP A 725 -12.84 -32.71 -43.46
N PRO A 726 -13.30 -31.58 -44.00
CA PRO A 726 -14.74 -31.33 -44.22
C PRO A 726 -15.41 -32.35 -45.16
N ASP A 727 -14.63 -32.87 -46.14
CA ASP A 727 -15.13 -33.78 -47.16
C ASP A 727 -14.93 -35.28 -46.80
N ALA A 728 -14.36 -35.58 -45.60
CA ALA A 728 -14.05 -36.95 -45.23
C ALA A 728 -15.21 -37.65 -44.52
N SER A 729 -15.36 -38.96 -44.77
CA SER A 729 -16.33 -39.76 -44.01
C SER A 729 -15.96 -39.85 -42.52
N THR A 730 -16.94 -40.15 -41.67
CA THR A 730 -16.76 -40.25 -40.21
C THR A 730 -15.61 -41.22 -39.84
N GLU A 731 -15.46 -42.31 -40.59
CA GLU A 731 -14.39 -43.29 -40.37
C GLU A 731 -13.01 -42.76 -40.80
N GLN A 732 -12.96 -42.05 -41.91
CA GLN A 732 -11.76 -41.37 -42.38
C GLN A 732 -11.32 -40.25 -41.42
N VAL A 733 -12.25 -39.46 -40.90
CA VAL A 733 -12.01 -38.44 -39.86
C VAL A 733 -11.42 -39.09 -38.64
N LYS A 734 -12.02 -40.19 -38.14
CA LYS A 734 -11.52 -40.93 -36.97
C LYS A 734 -10.08 -41.34 -37.13
N ASN A 735 -9.73 -41.94 -38.28
CA ASN A 735 -8.37 -42.42 -38.53
C ASN A 735 -7.36 -41.28 -38.71
N SER A 736 -7.70 -40.25 -39.48
CA SER A 736 -6.86 -39.06 -39.72
C SER A 736 -6.61 -38.27 -38.45
N PHE A 737 -7.63 -38.12 -37.58
CA PHE A 737 -7.51 -37.46 -36.31
C PHE A 737 -6.56 -38.22 -35.38
N HIS A 738 -6.72 -39.53 -35.20
CA HIS A 738 -5.86 -40.29 -34.30
C HIS A 738 -4.39 -40.30 -34.78
N VAL A 739 -4.15 -40.36 -36.08
CA VAL A 739 -2.79 -40.25 -36.64
C VAL A 739 -2.19 -38.88 -36.37
N THR A 740 -2.96 -37.82 -36.56
CA THR A 740 -2.50 -36.44 -36.32
C THR A 740 -2.26 -36.17 -34.84
N LEU A 741 -3.16 -36.65 -33.97
CA LEU A 741 -3.03 -36.57 -32.52
C LEU A 741 -1.80 -37.35 -32.00
N HIS A 742 -1.59 -38.57 -32.53
CA HIS A 742 -0.39 -39.34 -32.16
C HIS A 742 0.92 -38.59 -32.55
N ARG A 743 0.96 -37.97 -33.72
CA ARG A 743 2.09 -37.14 -34.13
C ARG A 743 2.27 -35.91 -33.26
N LEU A 744 1.17 -35.24 -32.90
CA LEU A 744 1.21 -34.08 -31.97
C LEU A 744 1.77 -34.49 -30.61
N ARG A 745 1.29 -35.58 -30.03
CA ARG A 745 1.82 -36.14 -28.78
C ARG A 745 3.30 -36.47 -28.86
N LYS A 746 3.74 -37.07 -29.96
CA LYS A 746 5.17 -37.34 -30.19
C LYS A 746 6.00 -36.06 -30.30
N LEU A 747 5.47 -35.00 -30.92
CA LEU A 747 6.13 -33.71 -31.04
C LEU A 747 6.24 -33.00 -29.67
N LEU A 748 5.25 -33.19 -28.77
CA LEU A 748 5.20 -32.59 -27.45
C LEU A 748 5.85 -33.46 -26.35
N GLY A 749 6.40 -34.61 -26.66
CA GLY A 749 7.20 -35.44 -25.75
C GLY A 749 6.47 -36.64 -25.11
N GLY A 750 5.14 -36.80 -25.29
CA GLY A 750 4.46 -37.98 -24.73
C GLY A 750 2.93 -37.94 -24.87
N SER A 751 2.30 -39.08 -24.54
CA SER A 751 0.83 -39.26 -24.64
C SER A 751 0.04 -38.41 -23.65
N GLU A 752 0.66 -38.03 -22.56
CA GLU A 752 0.10 -37.18 -21.46
C GLU A 752 0.02 -35.68 -21.81
N THR A 753 0.67 -35.26 -22.88
CA THR A 753 0.72 -33.84 -23.28
C THR A 753 -0.60 -33.30 -23.85
N VAL A 754 -1.39 -34.21 -24.47
CA VAL A 754 -2.75 -33.89 -24.93
C VAL A 754 -3.66 -35.02 -24.48
N VAL A 755 -4.61 -34.70 -23.61
CA VAL A 755 -5.51 -35.67 -22.97
C VAL A 755 -6.94 -35.52 -23.46
N ALA A 756 -7.70 -36.59 -23.36
CA ALA A 756 -9.15 -36.54 -23.53
C ALA A 756 -9.82 -36.24 -22.19
N ASP A 757 -10.58 -35.15 -22.14
CA ASP A 757 -11.43 -34.79 -21.02
C ASP A 757 -12.89 -34.94 -21.46
N GLY A 758 -13.49 -36.07 -21.13
CA GLY A 758 -14.79 -36.47 -21.67
C GLY A 758 -14.75 -36.60 -23.19
N ALA A 759 -15.59 -35.85 -23.89
CA ALA A 759 -15.64 -35.81 -25.36
C ALA A 759 -14.66 -34.80 -25.99
N ARG A 760 -13.88 -34.04 -25.18
CA ARG A 760 -13.02 -32.96 -25.61
C ARG A 760 -11.54 -33.35 -25.56
N TYR A 761 -10.71 -32.65 -26.34
CA TYR A 761 -9.27 -32.81 -26.32
C TYR A 761 -8.61 -31.53 -25.81
N VAL A 762 -7.76 -31.67 -24.79
CA VAL A 762 -7.14 -30.55 -24.08
C VAL A 762 -5.63 -30.72 -24.05
N VAL A 763 -4.91 -29.64 -24.26
CA VAL A 763 -3.45 -29.62 -24.06
C VAL A 763 -3.18 -29.58 -22.56
N ALA A 764 -2.62 -30.65 -21.99
CA ALA A 764 -2.41 -30.84 -20.56
C ALA A 764 -1.12 -30.21 -20.03
N ILE A 765 -0.16 -29.90 -20.90
CA ILE A 765 1.06 -29.18 -20.49
C ILE A 765 0.78 -27.68 -20.35
N PRO A 766 1.47 -26.98 -19.44
CA PRO A 766 1.34 -25.53 -19.30
C PRO A 766 1.63 -24.86 -20.64
N HIS A 767 0.70 -24.07 -21.12
CA HIS A 767 0.82 -23.40 -22.42
C HIS A 767 0.32 -21.96 -22.37
N VAL A 768 0.90 -21.15 -23.25
CA VAL A 768 0.53 -19.76 -23.45
C VAL A 768 0.38 -19.51 -24.95
N ALA A 769 -0.76 -18.94 -25.36
CA ALA A 769 -0.96 -18.49 -26.74
C ALA A 769 -1.16 -16.98 -26.76
N ASP A 770 -0.53 -16.31 -27.73
CA ASP A 770 -0.60 -14.85 -27.81
C ASP A 770 -2.00 -14.36 -28.13
N SER A 771 -2.76 -15.08 -28.98
CA SER A 771 -4.15 -14.78 -29.29
C SER A 771 -5.05 -14.79 -28.04
N VAL A 772 -4.88 -15.77 -27.15
CA VAL A 772 -5.66 -15.91 -25.91
C VAL A 772 -5.27 -14.81 -24.91
N ARG A 773 -3.98 -14.53 -24.77
CA ARG A 773 -3.47 -13.43 -23.92
C ARG A 773 -3.99 -12.07 -24.38
N PHE A 774 -3.89 -11.81 -25.69
CA PHE A 774 -4.38 -10.57 -26.28
C PHE A 774 -5.88 -10.40 -26.05
N GLU A 775 -6.70 -11.42 -26.35
CA GLU A 775 -8.15 -11.36 -26.18
C GLU A 775 -8.55 -11.09 -24.74
N SER A 776 -7.92 -11.77 -23.78
CA SER A 776 -8.17 -11.57 -22.35
C SER A 776 -7.73 -10.18 -21.88
N ALA A 777 -6.50 -9.77 -22.18
CA ALA A 777 -5.96 -8.47 -21.79
C ALA A 777 -6.76 -7.30 -22.40
N MET A 778 -7.09 -7.39 -23.70
CA MET A 778 -7.84 -6.35 -24.40
C MET A 778 -9.28 -6.23 -23.87
N THR A 779 -9.93 -7.37 -23.61
CA THR A 779 -11.30 -7.36 -23.05
C THR A 779 -11.32 -6.70 -21.68
N ALA A 780 -10.37 -7.03 -20.80
CA ALA A 780 -10.23 -6.42 -19.48
C ALA A 780 -9.89 -4.92 -19.55
N ALA A 781 -9.00 -4.53 -20.48
CA ALA A 781 -8.62 -3.13 -20.68
C ALA A 781 -9.77 -2.26 -21.17
N LEU A 782 -10.58 -2.78 -22.11
CA LEU A 782 -11.77 -2.11 -22.60
C LEU A 782 -12.85 -1.92 -21.53
N GLN A 783 -13.03 -2.92 -20.64
CA GLN A 783 -13.97 -2.82 -19.52
C GLN A 783 -13.55 -1.75 -18.50
N ARG A 784 -12.25 -1.62 -18.25
CA ARG A 784 -11.70 -0.65 -17.29
C ARG A 784 -11.53 0.74 -17.88
N ASN A 785 -11.57 0.89 -19.20
CA ASN A 785 -11.26 2.12 -19.94
C ASN A 785 -9.90 2.74 -19.53
N ASP A 786 -8.89 1.90 -19.31
CA ASP A 786 -7.57 2.29 -18.84
C ASP A 786 -6.58 2.34 -20.01
N ALA A 787 -6.06 3.55 -20.30
CA ALA A 787 -5.15 3.78 -21.42
C ALA A 787 -3.86 2.96 -21.32
N ALA A 788 -3.26 2.83 -20.13
CA ALA A 788 -2.03 2.05 -19.97
C ALA A 788 -2.28 0.55 -20.19
N ALA A 789 -3.42 0.04 -19.72
CA ALA A 789 -3.83 -1.33 -19.97
C ALA A 789 -4.14 -1.58 -21.44
N LEU A 790 -4.75 -0.60 -22.15
CA LEU A 790 -5.00 -0.66 -23.60
C LEU A 790 -3.68 -0.68 -24.39
N GLU A 791 -2.71 0.18 -24.05
CA GLU A 791 -1.38 0.19 -24.67
C GLU A 791 -0.66 -1.17 -24.48
N ALA A 792 -0.66 -1.69 -23.25
CA ALA A 792 -0.03 -2.97 -22.93
C ALA A 792 -0.70 -4.14 -23.68
N ALA A 793 -2.03 -4.15 -23.80
CA ALA A 793 -2.75 -5.17 -24.55
C ALA A 793 -2.50 -5.06 -26.05
N LEU A 794 -2.46 -3.86 -26.62
CA LEU A 794 -2.17 -3.61 -28.03
C LEU A 794 -0.74 -4.07 -28.43
N ALA A 795 0.21 -4.00 -27.51
CA ALA A 795 1.57 -4.48 -27.72
C ALA A 795 1.68 -6.01 -27.91
N LEU A 796 0.64 -6.76 -27.52
CA LEU A 796 0.59 -8.22 -27.73
C LEU A 796 0.17 -8.62 -29.16
N TYR A 797 -0.31 -7.66 -29.97
CA TYR A 797 -0.80 -7.93 -31.34
C TYR A 797 0.27 -7.59 -32.38
N ASP A 798 1.13 -8.56 -32.66
CA ASP A 798 2.24 -8.38 -33.63
C ASP A 798 1.79 -8.52 -35.09
N GLY A 799 0.67 -9.22 -35.33
CA GLY A 799 0.08 -9.42 -36.64
C GLY A 799 -1.26 -10.13 -36.61
N ASP A 800 -1.84 -10.40 -37.76
CA ASP A 800 -3.09 -11.14 -37.83
C ASP A 800 -2.89 -12.61 -37.40
N PHE A 801 -3.94 -13.21 -36.83
CA PHE A 801 -3.91 -14.61 -36.37
C PHE A 801 -3.48 -15.55 -37.50
N LEU A 802 -2.41 -16.31 -37.29
CA LEU A 802 -1.79 -17.22 -38.27
C LEU A 802 -1.47 -16.51 -39.59
N GLN A 803 -0.82 -15.36 -39.54
CA GLN A 803 -0.47 -14.59 -40.75
C GLN A 803 0.53 -15.34 -41.59
N GLY A 804 0.21 -15.55 -42.90
CA GLY A 804 1.07 -16.26 -43.86
C GLY A 804 0.95 -17.77 -43.79
N GLU A 805 0.18 -18.35 -42.87
CA GLU A 805 -0.05 -19.79 -42.77
C GLU A 805 -1.29 -20.21 -43.57
N ASP A 806 -1.19 -21.33 -44.33
CA ASP A 806 -2.32 -21.98 -45.00
C ASP A 806 -3.03 -22.95 -44.04
N ALA A 807 -3.73 -22.36 -43.04
CA ALA A 807 -4.36 -23.11 -41.95
C ALA A 807 -5.81 -23.53 -42.20
N GLY A 808 -6.34 -23.29 -43.41
CA GLY A 808 -7.73 -23.56 -43.79
C GLY A 808 -8.74 -22.55 -43.28
N GLU A 809 -10.01 -22.74 -43.67
CA GLU A 809 -11.10 -21.75 -43.39
C GLU A 809 -11.45 -21.57 -41.91
N TRP A 810 -11.12 -22.52 -41.06
CA TRP A 810 -11.43 -22.48 -39.62
C TRP A 810 -10.78 -21.28 -38.88
N CYS A 811 -9.65 -20.78 -39.36
CA CYS A 811 -8.94 -19.65 -38.75
C CYS A 811 -9.59 -18.29 -39.09
N LEU A 812 -10.40 -18.18 -40.15
CA LEU A 812 -10.96 -16.95 -40.65
C LEU A 812 -11.88 -16.24 -39.60
N PRO A 813 -12.80 -16.94 -38.89
CA PRO A 813 -13.62 -16.32 -37.87
C PRO A 813 -12.79 -15.80 -36.67
N ILE A 814 -11.75 -16.53 -36.27
CA ILE A 814 -10.86 -16.13 -35.19
C ILE A 814 -10.08 -14.89 -35.61
N ARG A 815 -9.51 -14.90 -36.80
CA ARG A 815 -8.77 -13.77 -37.40
C ARG A 815 -9.62 -12.51 -37.45
N ALA A 816 -10.86 -12.62 -37.97
CA ALA A 816 -11.77 -11.52 -38.06
C ALA A 816 -12.14 -10.94 -36.66
N ARG A 817 -12.41 -11.82 -35.71
CA ARG A 817 -12.74 -11.44 -34.33
C ARG A 817 -11.57 -10.70 -33.63
N LEU A 818 -10.36 -11.24 -33.68
CA LEU A 818 -9.18 -10.65 -33.06
C LEU A 818 -8.80 -9.32 -33.73
N ARG A 819 -8.89 -9.22 -35.06
CA ARG A 819 -8.70 -7.99 -35.82
C ARG A 819 -9.69 -6.92 -35.40
N GLN A 820 -10.96 -7.27 -35.25
CA GLN A 820 -12.00 -6.34 -34.82
C GLN A 820 -11.77 -5.89 -33.37
N LEU A 821 -11.34 -6.80 -32.49
CA LEU A 821 -11.01 -6.47 -31.10
C LEU A 821 -9.79 -5.53 -31.03
N HIS A 822 -8.77 -5.73 -31.87
CA HIS A 822 -7.63 -4.85 -31.99
C HIS A 822 -8.02 -3.45 -32.46
N LEU A 823 -8.88 -3.32 -33.47
CA LEU A 823 -9.40 -2.03 -33.95
C LEU A 823 -10.19 -1.31 -32.85
N ARG A 824 -11.05 -2.02 -32.11
CA ARG A 824 -11.76 -1.46 -30.96
C ARG A 824 -10.82 -0.96 -29.87
N GLY A 825 -9.76 -1.69 -29.57
CA GLY A 825 -8.74 -1.30 -28.61
C GLY A 825 -8.00 -0.03 -29.04
N LEU A 826 -7.57 0.07 -30.32
CA LEU A 826 -6.96 1.27 -30.86
C LEU A 826 -7.92 2.47 -30.80
N PHE A 827 -9.17 2.29 -31.17
CA PHE A 827 -10.16 3.37 -31.12
C PHE A 827 -10.40 3.88 -29.69
N ALA A 828 -10.56 2.96 -28.73
CA ALA A 828 -10.71 3.29 -27.30
C ALA A 828 -9.47 4.00 -26.74
N LEU A 829 -8.26 3.59 -27.14
CA LEU A 829 -7.03 4.26 -26.74
C LEU A 829 -6.98 5.71 -27.29
N GLY A 830 -7.39 5.90 -28.55
CA GLY A 830 -7.51 7.24 -29.13
C GLY A 830 -8.48 8.14 -28.34
N GLN A 831 -9.63 7.61 -27.93
CA GLN A 831 -10.59 8.31 -27.07
C GLN A 831 -10.01 8.63 -25.69
N ALA A 832 -9.25 7.72 -25.10
CA ALA A 832 -8.61 7.90 -23.82
C ALA A 832 -7.50 8.99 -23.88
N HIS A 833 -6.77 9.10 -24.97
CA HIS A 833 -5.82 10.19 -25.18
C HIS A 833 -6.55 11.52 -25.38
N GLU A 834 -7.61 11.55 -26.17
CA GLU A 834 -8.42 12.73 -26.44
C GLU A 834 -9.03 13.31 -25.17
N SER A 835 -9.62 12.45 -24.30
CA SER A 835 -10.22 12.87 -23.03
C SER A 835 -9.22 13.49 -22.06
N ARG A 836 -7.93 13.17 -22.21
CA ARG A 836 -6.82 13.75 -21.44
C ARG A 836 -6.16 14.96 -22.13
N GLY A 837 -6.71 15.43 -23.23
CA GLY A 837 -6.17 16.56 -24.01
C GLY A 837 -4.89 16.24 -24.82
N ARG A 838 -4.52 14.96 -24.92
CA ARG A 838 -3.35 14.48 -25.68
C ARG A 838 -3.70 14.29 -27.15
N PHE A 839 -4.00 15.39 -27.83
CA PHE A 839 -4.51 15.36 -29.22
C PHE A 839 -3.51 14.82 -30.24
N ILE A 840 -2.21 14.93 -30.00
CA ILE A 840 -1.16 14.39 -30.90
C ILE A 840 -1.23 12.87 -30.85
N ASP A 841 -1.19 12.27 -29.66
CA ASP A 841 -1.22 10.81 -29.47
C ASP A 841 -2.56 10.22 -29.94
N ALA A 842 -3.65 10.95 -29.71
CA ALA A 842 -4.98 10.58 -30.21
C ALA A 842 -5.01 10.53 -31.73
N ALA A 843 -4.50 11.57 -32.41
CA ALA A 843 -4.44 11.63 -33.86
C ALA A 843 -3.59 10.51 -34.46
N GLU A 844 -2.44 10.20 -33.85
CA GLU A 844 -1.59 9.11 -34.27
C GLU A 844 -2.30 7.75 -34.13
N THR A 845 -3.00 7.56 -32.98
CA THR A 845 -3.74 6.34 -32.71
C THR A 845 -4.92 6.14 -33.66
N TYR A 846 -5.70 7.21 -33.95
CA TYR A 846 -6.78 7.13 -34.95
C TYR A 846 -6.24 6.91 -36.36
N SER A 847 -5.07 7.44 -36.69
CA SER A 847 -4.42 7.16 -37.99
C SER A 847 -4.06 5.68 -38.13
N ARG A 848 -3.65 5.01 -37.03
CA ARG A 848 -3.43 3.55 -37.03
C ARG A 848 -4.71 2.76 -37.24
N VAL A 849 -5.86 3.23 -36.72
CA VAL A 849 -7.16 2.60 -36.99
C VAL A 849 -7.47 2.68 -38.49
N ILE A 850 -7.36 3.88 -39.10
CA ILE A 850 -7.65 4.12 -40.52
C ILE A 850 -6.71 3.35 -41.44
N ALA A 851 -5.44 3.20 -41.06
CA ALA A 851 -4.48 2.41 -41.81
C ALA A 851 -4.85 0.92 -41.89
N ARG A 852 -5.54 0.39 -40.85
CA ARG A 852 -6.01 -1.01 -40.80
C ARG A 852 -7.42 -1.20 -41.33
N ASP A 853 -8.28 -0.22 -41.13
CA ASP A 853 -9.64 -0.15 -41.65
C ASP A 853 -9.88 1.22 -42.28
N PRO A 854 -9.64 1.35 -43.60
CA PRO A 854 -9.80 2.62 -44.32
C PRO A 854 -11.22 3.17 -44.36
N PHE A 855 -12.21 2.34 -44.00
CA PHE A 855 -13.64 2.72 -44.02
C PHE A 855 -14.18 3.03 -42.62
N HIS A 856 -13.32 3.09 -41.58
CA HIS A 856 -13.73 3.37 -40.22
C HIS A 856 -14.06 4.86 -40.02
N GLU A 857 -15.25 5.28 -40.42
CA GLU A 857 -15.72 6.67 -40.36
C GLU A 857 -15.62 7.30 -38.95
N PRO A 858 -15.99 6.61 -37.84
CA PRO A 858 -15.81 7.18 -36.52
C PRO A 858 -14.36 7.60 -36.21
N ALA A 859 -13.37 6.81 -36.60
CA ALA A 859 -11.95 7.16 -36.41
C ALA A 859 -11.53 8.33 -37.29
N ALA A 860 -12.03 8.38 -38.52
CA ALA A 860 -11.79 9.50 -39.43
C ALA A 860 -12.35 10.80 -38.85
N ARG A 861 -13.57 10.78 -38.28
CA ARG A 861 -14.16 11.95 -37.60
C ARG A 861 -13.29 12.44 -36.44
N GLN A 862 -12.88 11.51 -35.56
CA GLN A 862 -12.05 11.90 -34.42
C GLN A 862 -10.67 12.40 -34.84
N LEU A 863 -10.06 11.79 -35.87
CA LEU A 863 -8.80 12.29 -36.44
C LEU A 863 -8.95 13.70 -37.01
N MET A 864 -10.05 13.99 -37.71
CA MET A 864 -10.36 15.32 -38.22
C MET A 864 -10.48 16.33 -37.08
N ILE A 865 -11.17 15.98 -35.98
CA ILE A 865 -11.32 16.82 -34.79
C ILE A 865 -9.96 17.08 -34.13
N CYS A 866 -9.17 16.02 -33.89
CA CYS A 866 -7.86 16.15 -33.26
C CYS A 866 -6.92 17.06 -34.09
N ARG A 867 -6.84 16.84 -35.40
CA ARG A 867 -6.02 17.69 -36.27
C ARG A 867 -6.51 19.17 -36.31
N ALA A 868 -7.80 19.38 -36.31
CA ALA A 868 -8.36 20.74 -36.24
C ALA A 868 -8.02 21.44 -34.92
N ARG A 869 -8.10 20.73 -33.77
CA ARG A 869 -7.71 21.25 -32.46
C ARG A 869 -6.21 21.54 -32.35
N LEU A 870 -5.39 20.83 -33.11
CA LEU A 870 -3.94 21.06 -33.22
C LEU A 870 -3.61 22.20 -34.19
N GLY A 871 -4.59 22.89 -34.80
CA GLY A 871 -4.39 23.93 -35.79
C GLY A 871 -4.10 23.44 -37.21
N ALA A 872 -4.02 22.12 -37.43
CA ALA A 872 -3.72 21.50 -38.71
C ALA A 872 -5.00 21.30 -39.59
N ARG A 873 -5.75 22.37 -39.78
CA ARG A 873 -7.06 22.31 -40.47
C ARG A 873 -6.98 21.77 -41.91
N SER A 874 -5.95 22.09 -42.64
CA SER A 874 -5.76 21.58 -44.00
C SER A 874 -5.64 20.05 -44.02
N GLU A 875 -4.92 19.50 -43.08
CA GLU A 875 -4.77 18.05 -42.90
C GLU A 875 -6.10 17.40 -42.47
N SER A 876 -6.84 18.06 -41.59
CA SER A 876 -8.18 17.59 -41.19
C SER A 876 -9.13 17.48 -42.41
N LEU A 877 -9.14 18.46 -43.32
CA LEU A 877 -9.94 18.43 -44.55
C LEU A 877 -9.46 17.35 -45.53
N LEU A 878 -8.16 17.05 -45.54
CA LEU A 878 -7.59 16.01 -46.40
C LEU A 878 -8.06 14.62 -45.97
N VAL A 879 -8.17 14.34 -44.66
CA VAL A 879 -8.69 13.06 -44.13
C VAL A 879 -10.08 12.77 -44.71
N TYR A 880 -10.96 13.76 -44.74
CA TYR A 880 -12.30 13.60 -45.32
C TYR A 880 -12.26 13.26 -46.81
N ARG A 881 -11.44 13.99 -47.57
CA ARG A 881 -11.36 13.78 -49.03
C ARG A 881 -10.83 12.37 -49.38
N GLU A 882 -9.86 11.91 -48.63
CA GLU A 882 -9.33 10.54 -48.80
C GLU A 882 -10.35 9.49 -48.49
N LEU A 883 -11.11 9.69 -47.38
CA LEU A 883 -12.21 8.79 -46.99
C LEU A 883 -13.31 8.83 -48.04
N GLU A 884 -13.79 10.00 -48.48
CA GLU A 884 -14.84 10.17 -49.50
C GLU A 884 -14.44 9.49 -50.80
N GLN A 885 -13.19 9.65 -51.23
CA GLN A 885 -12.67 9.02 -52.45
C GLN A 885 -12.69 7.49 -52.30
N ARG A 886 -12.17 6.93 -51.22
CA ARG A 886 -12.16 5.47 -50.99
C ARG A 886 -13.57 4.89 -50.92
N LEU A 887 -14.48 5.53 -50.19
CA LEU A 887 -15.88 5.10 -50.11
C LEU A 887 -16.56 5.08 -51.49
N ARG A 888 -16.28 6.08 -52.35
CA ARG A 888 -16.78 6.16 -53.72
C ARG A 888 -16.17 5.08 -54.61
N ASP A 889 -14.86 4.94 -54.57
CA ASP A 889 -14.12 4.08 -55.50
C ASP A 889 -14.33 2.60 -55.16
N ASP A 890 -14.29 2.20 -53.87
CA ASP A 890 -14.26 0.82 -53.43
C ASP A 890 -15.67 0.30 -53.06
N LEU A 891 -16.55 1.15 -52.48
CA LEU A 891 -17.86 0.75 -51.97
C LEU A 891 -19.06 1.39 -52.67
N GLN A 892 -18.80 2.32 -53.62
CA GLN A 892 -19.82 3.12 -54.28
C GLN A 892 -20.77 3.85 -53.31
N ALA A 893 -20.28 4.21 -52.17
CA ALA A 893 -21.01 4.84 -51.06
C ALA A 893 -20.55 6.30 -50.84
N ALA A 894 -21.43 7.09 -50.23
CA ALA A 894 -21.08 8.41 -49.70
C ALA A 894 -20.79 8.33 -48.21
N PRO A 895 -19.93 9.26 -47.68
CA PRO A 895 -19.69 9.34 -46.22
C PRO A 895 -21.00 9.56 -45.44
N GLU A 896 -21.01 9.05 -44.17
CA GLU A 896 -22.10 9.24 -43.23
C GLU A 896 -22.47 10.73 -43.07
N PRO A 897 -23.75 11.06 -42.81
CA PRO A 897 -24.19 12.46 -42.67
C PRO A 897 -23.43 13.25 -41.61
N GLU A 898 -23.02 12.58 -40.51
CA GLU A 898 -22.26 13.18 -39.44
C GLU A 898 -20.83 13.55 -39.90
N THR A 899 -20.18 12.68 -40.66
CA THR A 899 -18.85 12.90 -41.24
C THR A 899 -18.88 14.05 -42.24
N ALA A 900 -19.89 14.10 -43.11
CA ALA A 900 -20.08 15.19 -44.08
C ALA A 900 -20.42 16.52 -43.41
N THR A 901 -21.19 16.49 -42.31
CA THR A 901 -21.54 17.70 -41.54
C THR A 901 -20.28 18.27 -40.84
N LEU A 902 -19.46 17.39 -40.22
CA LEU A 902 -18.21 17.79 -39.61
C LEU A 902 -17.27 18.47 -40.64
N TYR A 903 -17.14 17.89 -41.83
CA TYR A 903 -16.35 18.47 -42.92
C TYR A 903 -16.84 19.89 -43.31
N LYS A 904 -18.18 20.10 -43.43
CA LYS A 904 -18.76 21.41 -43.72
C LYS A 904 -18.43 22.42 -42.64
N ARG A 905 -18.61 22.07 -41.35
CA ARG A 905 -18.26 22.94 -40.23
C ARG A 905 -16.78 23.31 -40.24
N LEU A 906 -15.92 22.32 -40.39
CA LEU A 906 -14.48 22.55 -40.50
C LEU A 906 -14.13 23.46 -41.68
N ARG A 907 -14.79 23.33 -42.85
CA ARG A 907 -14.57 24.16 -44.02
C ARG A 907 -15.02 25.61 -43.82
N GLN A 908 -16.10 25.84 -43.03
CA GLN A 908 -16.63 27.17 -42.73
C GLN A 908 -15.93 27.87 -41.57
N ASN A 909 -15.03 27.22 -40.89
CA ASN A 909 -14.34 27.69 -39.68
C ASN A 909 -15.23 27.82 -38.45
N ASP A 910 -16.32 27.08 -38.41
CA ASP A 910 -17.21 27.07 -37.26
C ASP A 910 -16.53 26.39 -36.07
N ALA A 911 -16.90 26.78 -34.82
CA ALA A 911 -16.38 26.17 -33.59
C ALA A 911 -16.71 24.67 -33.54
N LEU A 912 -15.73 23.86 -33.16
CA LEU A 912 -15.83 22.40 -32.99
C LEU A 912 -16.59 22.02 -31.71
#